data_bc851699fd9fe92b7195e9cdb3f6a08b
#
_entry.id   bc851699fd9fe92b7195e9cdb3f6a08b
#
_cell.length_a   1.000
_cell.length_b   1.000
_cell.length_c   1.000
_cell.angle_alpha   90.00
_cell.angle_beta   90.00
_cell.angle_gamma   90.00
#
_symmetry.space_group_name_H-M   'P 1'
#
loop_
_entity.id
_entity.type
_entity.pdbx_description
1 polymer ?
#
loop_
_entity_poly.entity_id
_entity_poly.type
_entity_poly.pdbx_seq_one_letter_code
_entity_poly.pdbx_strand_id
1 'polypeptide(L)'
;MRMLVIDGNSIVNRAFYGIRPLTTKDGQFTNAIYGFLTMLTKIKNEENPDAVAIAFDLKAPTFRHKAYAGYKATRKGMPEELASQIKPLKELLQLLGYTLVTCEGYEADDILGTFAKACEKNGNECVIATGDRDSLQLVSDTTTVHLCTNKQDISYTPAKILEDYGVTPKQLIEIKAIQGDSSDNIPGVAGIGPKGAGDLISRFGSVDYIYSHIDEIDVKDGIRNKLKNSEENAKLSRMLGEIFCEVPINTNVEDYKVELKDPEECARFMAKLELFSLIDKLGLKEMPTAEEKPAAVQNFEVVENADVNVLYENIKKQGKVYFKTDFSDIENPVCNILFDGKVYIVKDNEFFDKLLENEEILKFTHGSKAVFAYADKKNIEVKSLAFDIELAAYLIEPSSKDYSDENLCGGYGITLPKNEKFSELSALAVYDVLCEKLKKDIDTNEQEKLLTDIEIPLAKVLAKMENLGFAVDRQGIEDYGKILHEQIKNLENEIYTSIGYEFNINSPKQLGKAIFEDLGLPCKKKTKSGYSTNAEVLESLRYEHPAVEMVLSYRTLAKLYSTYCEGLLKVIAEDGRIHSSFNQTETRTGRISSTEPNLQNIPVRTEIGRELRRFFAAREGWVLVDADYSQIELRVLAHISGDKNMIEAFNTNADIHTITASQVFNMPVEMVNSTMRSRAKAVNFGIVYGIGAYSLAKDIKVTNKEASKYIKDYLAHYSGVDEYMKNVVEKAKRDGYVETMFGRRRYLPELSSGKHMMRAFGERVARNMPIQGTAADIIKIAMIKVDERMKKEGLQARLILQVHDELIVEAPENEKETVAKLLQEEMENAVKLSVPLTADAAVGRTWYDAKK
;
A
#
# COMPACT_ATOMS: atom_id res chain seq x y z
N MET A 1 24.65 20.16 -28.81
CA MET A 1 23.55 20.23 -27.88
C MET A 1 22.91 18.85 -27.74
N ARG A 2 22.34 18.57 -26.57
CA ARG A 2 21.66 17.33 -26.30
C ARG A 2 20.15 17.56 -26.23
N MET A 3 19.38 16.95 -27.12
CA MET A 3 17.94 17.08 -27.26
C MET A 3 17.27 15.86 -26.64
N LEU A 4 16.34 16.07 -25.71
CA LEU A 4 15.44 15.03 -25.20
C LEU A 4 14.09 15.12 -25.90
N VAL A 5 13.65 14.04 -26.54
CA VAL A 5 12.34 13.98 -27.18
C VAL A 5 11.51 12.89 -26.50
N ILE A 6 10.34 13.26 -25.99
CA ILE A 6 9.48 12.38 -25.19
C ILE A 6 8.26 11.97 -25.99
N ASP A 7 7.99 10.68 -26.02
CA ASP A 7 6.71 10.13 -26.49
C ASP A 7 5.65 10.33 -25.40
N GLY A 8 4.89 11.42 -25.52
CA GLY A 8 3.90 11.79 -24.53
C GLY A 8 2.79 10.76 -24.34
N ASN A 9 2.35 10.14 -25.43
CA ASN A 9 1.29 9.14 -25.36
C ASN A 9 1.76 7.85 -24.70
N SER A 10 2.96 7.37 -25.03
CA SER A 10 3.54 6.18 -24.44
C SER A 10 3.80 6.37 -22.94
N ILE A 11 4.43 7.48 -22.55
CA ILE A 11 4.76 7.77 -21.14
C ILE A 11 3.49 7.98 -20.30
N VAL A 12 2.47 8.70 -20.80
CA VAL A 12 1.23 8.91 -20.04
C VAL A 12 0.43 7.62 -19.84
N ASN A 13 0.37 6.77 -20.86
CA ASN A 13 -0.26 5.45 -20.72
C ASN A 13 0.48 4.61 -19.67
N ARG A 14 1.80 4.61 -19.72
CA ARG A 14 2.63 3.91 -18.77
C ARG A 14 2.42 4.42 -17.33
N ALA A 15 2.40 5.73 -17.13
CA ALA A 15 2.12 6.35 -15.84
C ALA A 15 0.74 5.93 -15.30
N PHE A 16 -0.28 5.96 -16.15
CA PHE A 16 -1.64 5.57 -15.81
C PHE A 16 -1.75 4.11 -15.33
N TYR A 17 -1.11 3.18 -16.04
CA TYR A 17 -1.18 1.75 -15.68
C TYR A 17 -0.12 1.34 -14.63
N GLY A 18 0.93 2.12 -14.45
CA GLY A 18 2.01 1.87 -13.50
C GLY A 18 1.71 2.36 -12.08
N ILE A 19 0.90 3.39 -11.95
CA ILE A 19 0.50 3.99 -10.67
C ILE A 19 -0.94 3.64 -10.36
N ARG A 20 -1.22 3.29 -9.10
CA ARG A 20 -2.60 3.10 -8.63
C ARG A 20 -3.42 4.39 -8.87
N PRO A 21 -4.73 4.29 -9.06
CA PRO A 21 -5.56 5.48 -9.21
C PRO A 21 -5.35 6.46 -8.05
N LEU A 22 -5.05 7.70 -8.40
CA LEU A 22 -5.03 8.87 -7.52
C LEU A 22 -6.11 9.81 -8.00
N THR A 23 -6.84 10.40 -7.07
CA THR A 23 -7.89 11.39 -7.36
C THR A 23 -7.76 12.57 -6.43
N THR A 24 -8.16 13.74 -6.88
CA THR A 24 -8.41 14.89 -6.02
C THR A 24 -9.62 14.64 -5.12
N LYS A 25 -9.82 15.48 -4.10
CA LYS A 25 -11.01 15.46 -3.22
C LYS A 25 -12.32 15.52 -4.02
N ASP A 26 -12.31 16.24 -5.17
CA ASP A 26 -13.46 16.35 -6.08
C ASP A 26 -13.61 15.16 -7.05
N GLY A 27 -12.79 14.13 -6.90
CA GLY A 27 -12.86 12.89 -7.69
C GLY A 27 -12.18 12.96 -9.07
N GLN A 28 -11.44 14.02 -9.39
CA GLN A 28 -10.67 14.12 -10.63
C GLN A 28 -9.45 13.19 -10.58
N PHE A 29 -9.27 12.32 -11.58
CA PHE A 29 -8.12 11.43 -11.66
C PHE A 29 -6.82 12.21 -11.94
N THR A 30 -5.74 11.89 -11.22
CA THR A 30 -4.44 12.58 -11.32
C THR A 30 -3.22 11.65 -11.40
N ASN A 31 -3.42 10.33 -11.28
CA ASN A 31 -2.34 9.34 -11.28
C ASN A 31 -1.48 9.35 -12.55
N ALA A 32 -2.06 9.57 -13.72
CA ALA A 32 -1.31 9.66 -14.98
C ALA A 32 -0.47 10.94 -15.03
N ILE A 33 -1.01 12.06 -14.55
CA ILE A 33 -0.30 13.34 -14.47
C ILE A 33 0.87 13.22 -13.50
N TYR A 34 0.63 12.73 -12.29
CA TYR A 34 1.66 12.51 -11.27
C TYR A 34 2.79 11.62 -11.78
N GLY A 35 2.44 10.48 -12.37
CA GLY A 35 3.42 9.54 -12.89
C GLY A 35 4.20 10.08 -14.07
N PHE A 36 3.54 10.79 -14.98
CA PHE A 36 4.21 11.43 -16.12
C PHE A 36 5.27 12.42 -15.66
N LEU A 37 4.91 13.36 -14.76
CA LEU A 37 5.84 14.35 -14.24
C LEU A 37 6.99 13.73 -13.44
N THR A 38 6.71 12.68 -12.67
CA THR A 38 7.74 11.96 -11.93
C THR A 38 8.76 11.31 -12.89
N MET A 39 8.28 10.66 -13.95
CA MET A 39 9.14 10.04 -14.97
C MET A 39 9.91 11.09 -15.76
N LEU A 40 9.23 12.16 -16.18
CA LEU A 40 9.87 13.28 -16.90
C LEU A 40 11.01 13.89 -16.09
N THR A 41 10.77 14.18 -14.80
CA THR A 41 11.79 14.77 -13.91
C THR A 41 12.96 13.81 -13.73
N LYS A 42 12.70 12.51 -13.56
CA LYS A 42 13.74 11.48 -13.45
C LYS A 42 14.62 11.45 -14.70
N ILE A 43 14.01 11.30 -15.88
CA ILE A 43 14.72 11.20 -17.17
C ILE A 43 15.51 12.48 -17.45
N LYS A 44 14.91 13.66 -17.19
CA LYS A 44 15.61 14.95 -17.35
C LYS A 44 16.85 15.04 -16.47
N ASN A 45 16.78 14.58 -15.22
CA ASN A 45 17.93 14.60 -14.32
C ASN A 45 19.02 13.58 -14.70
N GLU A 46 18.63 12.41 -15.22
CA GLU A 46 19.57 11.37 -15.67
C GLU A 46 20.28 11.77 -16.97
N GLU A 47 19.55 12.34 -17.93
CA GLU A 47 20.05 12.64 -19.28
C GLU A 47 20.62 14.05 -19.41
N ASN A 48 20.31 14.96 -18.49
CA ASN A 48 20.74 16.36 -18.45
C ASN A 48 20.69 17.09 -19.82
N PRO A 49 19.51 17.14 -20.48
CA PRO A 49 19.36 17.70 -21.81
C PRO A 49 19.43 19.24 -21.84
N ASP A 50 19.92 19.82 -22.94
CA ASP A 50 19.86 21.26 -23.21
C ASP A 50 18.47 21.72 -23.62
N ALA A 51 17.67 20.82 -24.24
CA ALA A 51 16.35 21.12 -24.77
C ALA A 51 15.42 19.88 -24.68
N VAL A 52 14.09 20.11 -24.54
CA VAL A 52 13.10 19.04 -24.39
C VAL A 52 11.87 19.31 -25.26
N ALA A 53 11.52 18.38 -26.13
CA ALA A 53 10.24 18.34 -26.84
C ALA A 53 9.38 17.17 -26.37
N ILE A 54 8.06 17.34 -26.32
CA ILE A 54 7.12 16.30 -25.97
C ILE A 54 6.14 16.10 -27.13
N ALA A 55 6.22 14.94 -27.78
CA ALA A 55 5.39 14.58 -28.92
C ALA A 55 4.07 13.96 -28.47
N PHE A 56 2.95 14.35 -29.08
CA PHE A 56 1.63 13.76 -28.85
C PHE A 56 0.92 13.44 -30.16
N ASP A 57 0.19 12.35 -30.19
CA ASP A 57 -0.72 12.02 -31.29
C ASP A 57 -1.93 12.96 -31.36
N LEU A 58 -2.44 13.18 -32.57
CA LEU A 58 -3.72 13.80 -32.81
C LEU A 58 -4.79 12.74 -33.09
N LYS A 59 -6.06 13.08 -32.84
CA LYS A 59 -7.21 12.20 -33.15
C LYS A 59 -7.57 12.19 -34.64
N ALA A 60 -6.63 12.52 -35.55
CA ALA A 60 -6.82 12.55 -36.99
C ALA A 60 -6.24 11.27 -37.64
N PRO A 61 -6.83 10.78 -38.74
CA PRO A 61 -6.26 9.66 -39.48
C PRO A 61 -4.88 10.01 -40.03
N THR A 62 -3.91 9.10 -39.84
CA THR A 62 -2.55 9.28 -40.35
C THR A 62 -2.44 8.69 -41.78
N PHE A 63 -1.30 8.89 -42.44
CA PHE A 63 -1.04 8.28 -43.76
C PHE A 63 -1.11 6.75 -43.72
N ARG A 64 -0.77 6.12 -42.58
CA ARG A 64 -0.88 4.66 -42.42
C ARG A 64 -2.34 4.20 -42.40
N HIS A 65 -3.24 4.94 -41.76
CA HIS A 65 -4.68 4.65 -41.81
C HIS A 65 -5.25 4.77 -43.23
N LYS A 66 -4.72 5.71 -44.03
CA LYS A 66 -5.13 5.89 -45.45
C LYS A 66 -4.61 4.77 -46.33
N ALA A 67 -3.41 4.25 -46.02
CA ALA A 67 -2.80 3.14 -46.77
C ALA A 67 -3.41 1.78 -46.42
N TYR A 68 -3.80 1.57 -45.16
CA TYR A 68 -4.35 0.28 -44.71
C TYR A 68 -5.48 0.50 -43.70
N ALA A 69 -6.72 0.24 -44.11
CA ALA A 69 -7.91 0.42 -43.27
C ALA A 69 -7.94 -0.45 -42.01
N GLY A 70 -7.17 -1.54 -41.99
CA GLY A 70 -7.02 -2.43 -40.85
C GLY A 70 -6.04 -1.90 -39.78
N TYR A 71 -5.24 -0.87 -40.07
CA TYR A 71 -4.22 -0.38 -39.17
C TYR A 71 -4.81 0.10 -37.86
N LYS A 72 -4.33 -0.44 -36.72
CA LYS A 72 -4.80 -0.16 -35.34
C LYS A 72 -6.31 -0.37 -35.09
N ALA A 73 -7.04 -1.02 -36.00
CA ALA A 73 -8.50 -1.21 -35.91
C ALA A 73 -8.92 -2.06 -34.69
N THR A 74 -8.03 -2.88 -34.14
CA THR A 74 -8.27 -3.75 -32.98
C THR A 74 -7.97 -3.06 -31.65
N ARG A 75 -7.38 -1.85 -31.65
CA ARG A 75 -7.07 -1.12 -30.42
C ARG A 75 -8.33 -0.68 -29.71
N LYS A 76 -8.44 -0.98 -28.42
CA LYS A 76 -9.50 -0.44 -27.57
C LYS A 76 -9.28 1.07 -27.34
N GLY A 77 -10.38 1.83 -27.28
CA GLY A 77 -10.32 3.26 -26.98
C GLY A 77 -9.62 3.56 -25.63
N MET A 78 -9.18 4.79 -25.47
CA MET A 78 -8.59 5.28 -24.23
C MET A 78 -9.66 5.25 -23.11
N PRO A 79 -9.34 4.72 -21.90
CA PRO A 79 -10.24 4.78 -20.74
C PRO A 79 -10.63 6.23 -20.41
N GLU A 80 -11.85 6.47 -19.96
CA GLU A 80 -12.34 7.81 -19.59
C GLU A 80 -11.49 8.45 -18.49
N GLU A 81 -11.05 7.66 -17.51
CA GLU A 81 -10.19 8.09 -16.42
C GLU A 81 -8.82 8.62 -16.90
N LEU A 82 -8.29 8.06 -17.99
CA LEU A 82 -7.07 8.57 -18.62
C LEU A 82 -7.36 9.75 -19.50
N ALA A 83 -8.45 9.69 -20.29
CA ALA A 83 -8.83 10.75 -21.22
C ALA A 83 -9.06 12.09 -20.49
N SER A 84 -9.64 12.04 -19.28
CA SER A 84 -9.86 13.23 -18.43
C SER A 84 -8.58 13.91 -17.96
N GLN A 85 -7.45 13.18 -17.92
CA GLN A 85 -6.15 13.69 -17.46
C GLN A 85 -5.28 14.28 -18.60
N ILE A 86 -5.58 13.99 -19.88
CA ILE A 86 -4.74 14.42 -21.01
C ILE A 86 -4.72 15.93 -21.16
N LYS A 87 -5.89 16.59 -21.08
CA LYS A 87 -5.96 18.05 -21.21
C LYS A 87 -5.24 18.76 -20.07
N PRO A 88 -5.53 18.46 -18.78
CA PRO A 88 -4.80 19.05 -17.67
C PRO A 88 -3.29 18.78 -17.71
N LEU A 89 -2.86 17.59 -18.14
CA LEU A 89 -1.44 17.28 -18.31
C LEU A 89 -0.79 18.20 -19.33
N LYS A 90 -1.39 18.36 -20.50
CA LYS A 90 -0.86 19.24 -21.56
C LYS A 90 -0.77 20.70 -21.11
N GLU A 91 -1.79 21.21 -20.45
CA GLU A 91 -1.81 22.56 -19.87
C GLU A 91 -0.67 22.74 -18.85
N LEU A 92 -0.50 21.77 -17.95
CA LEU A 92 0.56 21.80 -16.93
C LEU A 92 1.96 21.73 -17.55
N LEU A 93 2.17 20.90 -18.58
CA LEU A 93 3.45 20.83 -19.28
C LEU A 93 3.81 22.15 -19.95
N GLN A 94 2.84 22.85 -20.54
CA GLN A 94 3.05 24.17 -21.14
C GLN A 94 3.37 25.24 -20.09
N LEU A 95 2.71 25.20 -18.92
CA LEU A 95 3.03 26.07 -17.77
C LEU A 95 4.45 25.82 -17.24
N LEU A 96 4.88 24.57 -17.23
CA LEU A 96 6.24 24.17 -16.88
C LEU A 96 7.29 24.55 -17.95
N GLY A 97 6.87 25.18 -19.07
CA GLY A 97 7.76 25.64 -20.12
C GLY A 97 8.14 24.60 -21.16
N TYR A 98 7.51 23.43 -21.17
CA TYR A 98 7.75 22.42 -22.19
C TYR A 98 7.00 22.72 -23.48
N THR A 99 7.65 22.53 -24.62
CA THR A 99 7.04 22.64 -25.95
C THR A 99 6.41 21.31 -26.35
N LEU A 100 5.08 21.34 -26.59
CA LEU A 100 4.32 20.19 -27.07
C LEU A 100 4.32 20.19 -28.60
N VAL A 101 4.66 19.07 -29.22
CA VAL A 101 4.74 18.92 -30.67
C VAL A 101 3.69 17.94 -31.16
N THR A 102 2.91 18.38 -32.15
CA THR A 102 1.92 17.54 -32.83
C THR A 102 1.92 17.88 -34.30
N CYS A 103 1.62 16.92 -35.19
CA CYS A 103 1.48 17.19 -36.63
C CYS A 103 0.31 16.36 -37.20
N GLU A 104 -0.62 17.00 -37.92
CA GLU A 104 -1.74 16.34 -38.56
C GLU A 104 -1.26 15.39 -39.68
N GLY A 105 -1.82 14.18 -39.71
CA GLY A 105 -1.45 13.16 -40.69
C GLY A 105 -0.27 12.28 -40.28
N TYR A 106 0.42 12.56 -39.17
CA TYR A 106 1.58 11.81 -38.65
C TYR A 106 1.33 11.36 -37.21
N GLU A 107 2.09 10.37 -36.78
CA GLU A 107 2.08 9.86 -35.41
C GLU A 107 3.21 10.46 -34.57
N ALA A 108 3.10 10.37 -33.22
CA ALA A 108 4.16 10.84 -32.33
C ALA A 108 5.53 10.21 -32.66
N ASP A 109 5.55 8.92 -33.01
CA ASP A 109 6.79 8.23 -33.40
C ASP A 109 7.47 8.86 -34.61
N ASP A 110 6.70 9.36 -35.60
CA ASP A 110 7.25 10.04 -36.77
C ASP A 110 7.89 11.39 -36.37
N ILE A 111 7.34 12.05 -35.35
CA ILE A 111 7.92 13.28 -34.76
C ILE A 111 9.23 12.94 -34.08
N LEU A 112 9.29 11.85 -33.28
CA LEU A 112 10.53 11.37 -32.64
C LEU A 112 11.62 11.09 -33.68
N GLY A 113 11.27 10.36 -34.74
CA GLY A 113 12.19 10.04 -35.85
C GLY A 113 12.70 11.29 -36.57
N THR A 114 11.84 12.29 -36.74
CA THR A 114 12.21 13.57 -37.38
C THR A 114 13.22 14.36 -36.55
N PHE A 115 13.04 14.44 -35.23
CA PHE A 115 14.02 15.05 -34.33
C PHE A 115 15.35 14.29 -34.33
N ALA A 116 15.31 12.94 -34.28
CA ALA A 116 16.53 12.13 -34.32
C ALA A 116 17.34 12.41 -35.60
N LYS A 117 16.68 12.38 -36.76
CA LYS A 117 17.35 12.68 -38.04
C LYS A 117 17.89 14.12 -38.14
N ALA A 118 17.13 15.09 -37.61
CA ALA A 118 17.54 16.47 -37.60
C ALA A 118 18.76 16.70 -36.67
N CYS A 119 18.77 16.07 -35.49
CA CYS A 119 19.92 16.11 -34.58
C CYS A 119 21.17 15.51 -35.24
N GLU A 120 21.05 14.32 -35.86
CA GLU A 120 22.14 13.68 -36.59
C GLU A 120 22.71 14.60 -37.66
N LYS A 121 21.85 15.20 -38.50
CA LYS A 121 22.23 16.11 -39.55
C LYS A 121 22.96 17.36 -39.05
N ASN A 122 22.61 17.88 -37.88
CA ASN A 122 23.14 19.11 -37.29
C ASN A 122 24.27 18.87 -36.28
N GLY A 123 24.75 17.63 -36.10
CA GLY A 123 25.78 17.27 -35.13
C GLY A 123 25.36 17.40 -33.67
N ASN A 124 24.06 17.26 -33.37
CA ASN A 124 23.51 17.23 -32.03
C ASN A 124 23.26 15.80 -31.56
N GLU A 125 23.26 15.58 -30.25
CA GLU A 125 22.81 14.31 -29.66
C GLU A 125 21.30 14.32 -29.48
N CYS A 126 20.64 13.16 -29.69
CA CYS A 126 19.23 12.97 -29.44
C CYS A 126 18.99 11.82 -28.45
N VAL A 127 18.19 12.06 -27.42
CA VAL A 127 17.68 11.02 -26.52
C VAL A 127 16.18 10.94 -26.70
N ILE A 128 15.70 9.77 -27.08
CA ILE A 128 14.26 9.48 -27.22
C ILE A 128 13.79 8.73 -25.97
N ALA A 129 12.84 9.29 -25.22
CA ALA A 129 12.22 8.62 -24.09
C ALA A 129 10.84 8.09 -24.47
N THR A 130 10.69 6.77 -24.51
CA THR A 130 9.43 6.10 -24.88
C THR A 130 9.28 4.76 -24.15
N GLY A 131 8.09 4.21 -24.11
CA GLY A 131 7.81 2.82 -23.73
C GLY A 131 7.62 1.90 -24.92
N ASP A 132 7.69 2.44 -26.15
CA ASP A 132 7.50 1.68 -27.38
C ASP A 132 8.83 1.18 -27.95
N ARG A 133 8.90 -0.11 -28.24
CA ARG A 133 10.11 -0.73 -28.81
C ARG A 133 10.31 -0.43 -30.27
N ASP A 134 9.27 0.04 -30.96
CA ASP A 134 9.38 0.39 -32.37
C ASP A 134 10.36 1.53 -32.59
N SER A 135 10.47 2.44 -31.62
CA SER A 135 11.44 3.53 -31.63
C SER A 135 12.91 3.06 -31.60
N LEU A 136 13.18 1.77 -31.25
CA LEU A 136 14.54 1.22 -31.29
C LEU A 136 15.17 1.25 -32.69
N GLN A 137 14.36 1.29 -33.74
CA GLN A 137 14.81 1.47 -35.12
C GLN A 137 15.54 2.81 -35.36
N LEU A 138 15.30 3.81 -34.48
CA LEU A 138 15.87 5.17 -34.57
C LEU A 138 17.24 5.28 -33.92
N VAL A 139 17.71 4.24 -33.23
CA VAL A 139 19.02 4.25 -32.56
C VAL A 139 20.14 4.38 -33.58
N SER A 140 21.06 5.31 -33.32
CA SER A 140 22.25 5.57 -34.14
C SER A 140 23.44 5.96 -33.24
N ASP A 141 24.54 6.33 -33.83
CA ASP A 141 25.71 6.83 -33.06
C ASP A 141 25.43 8.16 -32.33
N THR A 142 24.46 8.93 -32.78
CA THR A 142 24.04 10.21 -32.18
C THR A 142 22.67 10.14 -31.50
N THR A 143 21.90 9.04 -31.68
CA THR A 143 20.57 8.88 -31.10
C THR A 143 20.53 7.68 -30.18
N THR A 144 20.18 7.91 -28.92
CA THR A 144 19.94 6.89 -27.90
C THR A 144 18.43 6.79 -27.59
N VAL A 145 17.90 5.58 -27.44
CA VAL A 145 16.54 5.37 -27.00
C VAL A 145 16.52 4.94 -25.53
N HIS A 146 15.99 5.79 -24.67
CA HIS A 146 15.71 5.51 -23.27
C HIS A 146 14.35 4.80 -23.19
N LEU A 147 14.39 3.46 -23.18
CA LEU A 147 13.19 2.62 -23.16
C LEU A 147 12.71 2.45 -21.73
N CYS A 148 11.61 3.12 -21.42
CA CYS A 148 10.94 3.00 -20.13
C CYS A 148 10.21 1.66 -20.02
N THR A 149 10.56 0.75 -19.10
CA THR A 149 9.87 -0.53 -18.91
C THR A 149 9.31 -0.70 -17.48
N ASN A 150 8.36 -1.60 -17.22
CA ASN A 150 7.78 -1.82 -15.89
C ASN A 150 8.78 -2.39 -14.86
N LYS A 151 9.95 -2.83 -15.29
CA LYS A 151 10.96 -3.44 -14.42
C LYS A 151 12.13 -2.51 -14.17
N GLN A 152 12.62 -1.91 -15.23
CA GLN A 152 13.76 -0.99 -15.24
C GLN A 152 13.76 -0.19 -16.53
N ASP A 153 14.34 0.99 -16.50
CA ASP A 153 14.59 1.77 -17.71
C ASP A 153 15.90 1.28 -18.34
N ILE A 154 15.95 1.22 -19.67
CA ILE A 154 17.09 0.71 -20.42
C ILE A 154 17.46 1.70 -21.51
N SER A 155 18.69 2.19 -21.51
CA SER A 155 19.22 3.01 -22.60
C SER A 155 19.79 2.13 -23.69
N TYR A 156 19.23 2.22 -24.88
CA TYR A 156 19.63 1.46 -26.06
C TYR A 156 20.57 2.28 -26.96
N THR A 157 21.74 1.73 -27.16
CA THR A 157 22.74 2.14 -28.14
C THR A 157 22.83 1.08 -29.27
N PRO A 158 23.49 1.34 -30.42
CA PRO A 158 23.67 0.32 -31.45
C PRO A 158 24.29 -0.98 -30.92
N ALA A 159 25.27 -0.88 -30.03
CA ALA A 159 25.91 -2.03 -29.39
C ALA A 159 24.91 -2.85 -28.53
N LYS A 160 24.05 -2.16 -27.78
CA LYS A 160 23.05 -2.83 -26.94
C LYS A 160 21.95 -3.52 -27.76
N ILE A 161 21.57 -2.96 -28.92
CA ILE A 161 20.63 -3.61 -29.84
C ILE A 161 21.27 -4.86 -30.45
N LEU A 162 22.53 -4.78 -30.83
CA LEU A 162 23.24 -5.94 -31.38
C LEU A 162 23.35 -7.08 -30.32
N GLU A 163 23.62 -6.72 -29.06
CA GLU A 163 23.67 -7.65 -27.95
C GLU A 163 22.32 -8.36 -27.71
N ASP A 164 21.25 -7.58 -27.63
CA ASP A 164 19.92 -8.11 -27.22
C ASP A 164 19.15 -8.74 -28.37
N TYR A 165 19.33 -8.29 -29.61
CA TYR A 165 18.54 -8.71 -30.78
C TYR A 165 19.36 -9.41 -31.86
N GLY A 166 20.69 -9.32 -31.85
CA GLY A 166 21.58 -9.92 -32.86
C GLY A 166 21.51 -9.25 -34.24
N VAL A 167 20.96 -8.03 -34.33
CA VAL A 167 20.75 -7.27 -35.57
C VAL A 167 21.06 -5.78 -35.34
N THR A 168 21.20 -5.03 -36.41
CA THR A 168 21.34 -3.57 -36.36
C THR A 168 20.00 -2.88 -36.09
N PRO A 169 19.98 -1.63 -35.60
CA PRO A 169 18.73 -0.88 -35.38
C PRO A 169 17.82 -0.85 -36.62
N LYS A 170 18.35 -0.60 -37.80
CA LYS A 170 17.59 -0.57 -39.05
C LYS A 170 16.98 -1.92 -39.41
N GLN A 171 17.60 -3.02 -39.02
CA GLN A 171 17.08 -4.37 -39.29
C GLN A 171 15.87 -4.72 -38.42
N LEU A 172 15.58 -4.01 -37.38
CA LEU A 172 14.36 -4.21 -36.55
C LEU A 172 13.09 -3.96 -37.38
N ILE A 173 13.11 -3.00 -38.30
CA ILE A 173 12.00 -2.76 -39.25
C ILE A 173 11.80 -3.97 -40.15
N GLU A 174 12.88 -4.53 -40.64
CA GLU A 174 12.86 -5.70 -41.54
C GLU A 174 12.31 -6.95 -40.83
N ILE A 175 12.66 -7.11 -39.51
CA ILE A 175 12.07 -8.17 -38.69
C ILE A 175 10.56 -7.95 -38.54
N LYS A 176 10.14 -6.70 -38.26
CA LYS A 176 8.72 -6.35 -38.11
C LYS A 176 7.95 -6.57 -39.41
N ALA A 177 8.55 -6.30 -40.53
CA ALA A 177 7.95 -6.56 -41.85
C ALA A 177 7.59 -8.05 -42.08
N ILE A 178 8.43 -8.97 -41.56
CA ILE A 178 8.20 -10.42 -41.70
C ILE A 178 7.26 -10.95 -40.61
N GLN A 179 7.52 -10.60 -39.32
CA GLN A 179 6.73 -11.13 -38.20
C GLN A 179 5.32 -10.55 -38.13
N GLY A 180 5.10 -9.31 -38.60
CA GLY A 180 3.90 -8.53 -38.40
C GLY A 180 3.81 -7.98 -36.95
N ASP A 181 2.69 -7.36 -36.64
CA ASP A 181 2.36 -6.88 -35.29
C ASP A 181 0.86 -7.01 -35.02
N SER A 182 0.49 -7.88 -34.09
CA SER A 182 -0.90 -8.12 -33.74
C SER A 182 -1.51 -6.95 -32.93
N SER A 183 -0.71 -6.12 -32.26
CA SER A 183 -1.19 -4.95 -31.49
C SER A 183 -1.64 -3.82 -32.42
N ASP A 184 -0.97 -3.66 -33.55
CA ASP A 184 -1.26 -2.66 -34.59
C ASP A 184 -1.98 -3.23 -35.81
N ASN A 185 -2.31 -4.53 -35.75
CA ASN A 185 -2.95 -5.26 -36.83
C ASN A 185 -2.13 -5.20 -38.13
N ILE A 186 -0.79 -5.29 -38.00
CA ILE A 186 0.15 -5.38 -39.11
C ILE A 186 0.28 -6.85 -39.55
N PRO A 187 -0.01 -7.21 -40.79
CA PRO A 187 -0.22 -8.62 -41.20
C PRO A 187 1.03 -9.49 -41.14
N GLY A 188 2.20 -9.00 -41.56
CA GLY A 188 3.42 -9.79 -41.71
C GLY A 188 3.32 -10.92 -42.70
N VAL A 189 4.25 -11.88 -42.63
CA VAL A 189 4.27 -13.13 -43.37
C VAL A 189 3.55 -14.21 -42.57
N ALA A 190 2.42 -14.71 -43.08
CA ALA A 190 1.59 -15.68 -42.39
C ALA A 190 2.37 -16.94 -41.97
N GLY A 191 2.39 -17.21 -40.66
CA GLY A 191 3.04 -18.40 -40.10
C GLY A 191 4.56 -18.31 -39.92
N ILE A 192 5.15 -17.10 -39.98
CA ILE A 192 6.52 -16.80 -39.55
C ILE A 192 6.45 -15.88 -38.34
N GLY A 193 6.85 -16.40 -37.19
CA GLY A 193 6.86 -15.61 -35.91
C GLY A 193 8.21 -14.95 -35.68
N PRO A 194 8.36 -14.25 -34.50
CA PRO A 194 9.52 -13.42 -34.17
C PRO A 194 10.88 -14.13 -34.34
N LYS A 195 10.97 -15.37 -33.86
CA LYS A 195 12.21 -16.15 -33.96
C LYS A 195 12.60 -16.45 -35.40
N GLY A 196 11.63 -16.80 -36.24
CA GLY A 196 11.88 -17.08 -37.67
C GLY A 196 12.19 -15.80 -38.45
N ALA A 197 11.54 -14.69 -38.17
CA ALA A 197 11.82 -13.40 -38.76
C ALA A 197 13.23 -12.91 -38.39
N GLY A 198 13.62 -13.02 -37.11
CA GLY A 198 14.96 -12.68 -36.63
C GLY A 198 16.05 -13.52 -37.33
N ASP A 199 15.88 -14.84 -37.47
CA ASP A 199 16.81 -15.71 -38.18
C ASP A 199 16.96 -15.32 -39.67
N LEU A 200 15.85 -15.03 -40.34
CA LEU A 200 15.87 -14.60 -41.73
C LEU A 200 16.61 -13.29 -41.92
N ILE A 201 16.34 -12.29 -41.10
CA ILE A 201 16.98 -10.96 -41.25
C ILE A 201 18.44 -10.98 -40.81
N SER A 202 18.79 -11.71 -39.76
CA SER A 202 20.20 -11.86 -39.38
C SER A 202 21.06 -12.52 -40.45
N ARG A 203 20.48 -13.45 -41.24
CA ARG A 203 21.18 -14.17 -42.33
C ARG A 203 21.19 -13.44 -43.65
N PHE A 204 20.10 -12.77 -43.99
CA PHE A 204 19.91 -12.21 -45.34
C PHE A 204 19.84 -10.68 -45.36
N GLY A 205 19.81 -10.05 -44.25
CA GLY A 205 19.96 -8.58 -44.07
C GLY A 205 18.67 -7.78 -44.24
N SER A 206 17.88 -7.99 -45.26
CA SER A 206 16.67 -7.21 -45.56
C SER A 206 15.58 -7.99 -46.27
N VAL A 207 14.36 -7.50 -46.20
CA VAL A 207 13.19 -8.02 -46.90
C VAL A 207 13.40 -7.91 -48.41
N ASP A 208 13.95 -6.82 -48.91
CA ASP A 208 14.24 -6.61 -50.31
C ASP A 208 15.25 -7.65 -50.85
N TYR A 209 16.30 -7.95 -50.06
CA TYR A 209 17.24 -9.01 -50.46
C TYR A 209 16.59 -10.38 -50.49
N ILE A 210 15.77 -10.71 -49.50
CA ILE A 210 15.06 -11.98 -49.41
C ILE A 210 14.16 -12.19 -50.64
N TYR A 211 13.37 -11.19 -51.04
CA TYR A 211 12.46 -11.32 -52.20
C TYR A 211 13.15 -11.26 -53.54
N SER A 212 14.24 -10.49 -53.70
CA SER A 212 15.02 -10.48 -54.94
C SER A 212 15.80 -11.78 -55.17
N HIS A 213 16.10 -12.54 -54.10
CA HIS A 213 16.83 -13.81 -54.20
C HIS A 213 16.01 -15.00 -53.69
N ILE A 214 14.67 -14.91 -53.72
CA ILE A 214 13.76 -15.85 -53.04
C ILE A 214 13.98 -17.31 -53.46
N ASP A 215 14.43 -17.57 -54.67
CA ASP A 215 14.70 -18.91 -55.18
C ASP A 215 16.12 -19.40 -54.80
N GLU A 216 17.03 -18.52 -54.45
CA GLU A 216 18.46 -18.81 -54.22
C GLU A 216 18.79 -18.89 -52.69
N ILE A 217 18.04 -18.19 -51.83
CA ILE A 217 18.29 -18.19 -50.40
C ILE A 217 18.16 -19.59 -49.79
N ASP A 218 19.06 -19.96 -48.89
CA ASP A 218 19.05 -21.24 -48.19
C ASP A 218 17.99 -21.26 -47.07
N VAL A 219 16.76 -21.60 -47.41
CA VAL A 219 15.62 -21.77 -46.50
C VAL A 219 14.81 -23.01 -46.88
N LYS A 220 14.12 -23.62 -45.93
CA LYS A 220 13.23 -24.75 -46.15
C LYS A 220 12.10 -24.37 -47.12
N ASP A 221 11.70 -25.29 -48.03
CA ASP A 221 10.64 -25.02 -48.99
C ASP A 221 9.34 -24.49 -48.37
N GLY A 222 8.98 -24.97 -47.17
CA GLY A 222 7.81 -24.49 -46.46
C GLY A 222 7.91 -23.01 -46.05
N ILE A 223 9.12 -22.50 -45.73
CA ILE A 223 9.38 -21.09 -45.42
C ILE A 223 9.37 -20.29 -46.73
N ARG A 224 10.03 -20.77 -47.78
CA ARG A 224 10.06 -20.17 -49.11
C ARG A 224 8.65 -19.94 -49.64
N ASN A 225 7.79 -20.96 -49.56
CA ASN A 225 6.40 -20.84 -50.00
C ASN A 225 5.61 -19.80 -49.17
N LYS A 226 5.80 -19.71 -47.84
CA LYS A 226 5.16 -18.71 -47.02
C LYS A 226 5.59 -17.30 -47.41
N LEU A 227 6.88 -17.10 -47.68
CA LEU A 227 7.41 -15.82 -48.13
C LEU A 227 6.79 -15.44 -49.47
N LYS A 228 6.86 -16.30 -50.46
CA LYS A 228 6.27 -16.05 -51.81
C LYS A 228 4.79 -15.69 -51.74
N ASN A 229 4.01 -16.38 -50.88
CA ASN A 229 2.57 -16.14 -50.77
C ASN A 229 2.20 -14.88 -49.98
N SER A 230 3.15 -14.23 -49.37
CA SER A 230 2.93 -13.08 -48.49
C SER A 230 3.80 -11.86 -48.84
N GLU A 231 4.34 -11.78 -50.04
CA GLU A 231 5.24 -10.70 -50.46
C GLU A 231 4.60 -9.32 -50.28
N GLU A 232 3.38 -9.14 -50.78
CA GLU A 232 2.63 -7.88 -50.65
C GLU A 232 2.39 -7.49 -49.18
N ASN A 233 2.06 -8.50 -48.35
CA ASN A 233 1.88 -8.27 -46.91
C ASN A 233 3.19 -7.88 -46.21
N ALA A 234 4.32 -8.47 -46.58
CA ALA A 234 5.62 -8.09 -46.04
C ALA A 234 6.01 -6.65 -46.40
N LYS A 235 5.80 -6.27 -47.69
CA LYS A 235 6.06 -4.89 -48.15
C LYS A 235 5.14 -3.90 -47.47
N LEU A 236 3.86 -4.19 -47.34
CA LEU A 236 2.89 -3.38 -46.60
C LEU A 236 3.29 -3.25 -45.12
N SER A 237 3.66 -4.37 -44.51
CA SER A 237 4.06 -4.39 -43.10
C SER A 237 5.33 -3.58 -42.84
N ARG A 238 6.29 -3.60 -43.74
CA ARG A 238 7.46 -2.73 -43.68
C ARG A 238 7.06 -1.25 -43.70
N MET A 239 6.25 -0.84 -44.67
CA MET A 239 5.77 0.54 -44.81
C MET A 239 4.98 1.00 -43.57
N LEU A 240 4.15 0.13 -42.97
CA LEU A 240 3.39 0.44 -41.77
C LEU A 240 4.27 0.53 -40.50
N GLY A 241 5.33 -0.30 -40.43
CA GLY A 241 6.23 -0.36 -39.26
C GLY A 241 7.39 0.63 -39.33
N GLU A 242 7.68 1.20 -40.49
CA GLU A 242 8.74 2.21 -40.64
C GLU A 242 8.33 3.57 -40.10
N ILE A 243 9.18 4.14 -39.24
CA ILE A 243 8.99 5.48 -38.70
C ILE A 243 9.41 6.51 -39.74
N PHE A 244 8.50 7.42 -40.09
CA PHE A 244 8.78 8.49 -41.05
C PHE A 244 9.54 9.62 -40.37
N CYS A 245 10.68 10.02 -40.94
CA CYS A 245 11.63 10.94 -40.31
C CYS A 245 11.69 12.33 -40.98
N GLU A 246 10.66 12.73 -41.71
CA GLU A 246 10.62 14.01 -42.45
C GLU A 246 9.27 14.74 -42.26
N VAL A 247 8.74 14.70 -41.04
CA VAL A 247 7.53 15.42 -40.65
C VAL A 247 7.78 16.92 -40.76
N PRO A 248 6.84 17.72 -41.34
CA PRO A 248 7.00 19.19 -41.50
C PRO A 248 6.80 19.92 -40.17
N ILE A 249 7.76 19.81 -39.28
CA ILE A 249 7.82 20.44 -37.95
C ILE A 249 9.07 21.32 -37.80
N ASN A 250 9.05 22.24 -36.84
CA ASN A 250 10.27 22.95 -36.44
C ASN A 250 11.21 21.95 -35.72
N THR A 251 12.47 21.85 -36.16
CA THR A 251 13.49 20.96 -35.57
C THR A 251 14.70 21.72 -35.01
N ASN A 252 14.61 23.04 -34.91
CA ASN A 252 15.65 23.86 -34.32
C ASN A 252 15.71 23.63 -32.79
N VAL A 253 16.75 22.98 -32.30
CA VAL A 253 16.91 22.58 -30.91
C VAL A 253 16.84 23.75 -29.92
N GLU A 254 17.31 24.93 -30.29
CA GLU A 254 17.26 26.14 -29.46
C GLU A 254 15.82 26.56 -29.07
N ASP A 255 14.84 26.27 -29.92
CA ASP A 255 13.43 26.63 -29.67
C ASP A 255 12.72 25.73 -28.67
N TYR A 256 13.42 24.71 -28.19
CA TYR A 256 12.93 23.70 -27.22
C TYR A 256 13.60 23.78 -25.86
N LYS A 257 14.36 24.86 -25.58
CA LYS A 257 14.86 25.10 -24.22
C LYS A 257 13.69 25.27 -23.25
N VAL A 258 13.80 24.63 -22.11
CA VAL A 258 12.73 24.66 -21.10
C VAL A 258 12.89 25.89 -20.23
N GLU A 259 11.97 26.82 -20.36
CA GLU A 259 11.92 28.03 -19.54
C GLU A 259 10.57 28.11 -18.82
N LEU A 260 10.62 28.05 -17.50
CA LEU A 260 9.42 28.19 -16.66
C LEU A 260 8.89 29.63 -16.77
N LYS A 261 7.70 29.78 -17.37
CA LYS A 261 7.15 31.11 -17.71
C LYS A 261 6.44 31.76 -16.52
N ASP A 262 5.64 30.98 -15.81
CA ASP A 262 4.85 31.47 -14.67
C ASP A 262 4.87 30.42 -13.56
N PRO A 263 5.87 30.48 -12.66
CA PRO A 263 5.96 29.56 -11.55
C PRO A 263 4.74 29.58 -10.60
N GLU A 264 4.12 30.74 -10.41
CA GLU A 264 2.95 30.90 -9.53
C GLU A 264 1.71 30.21 -10.09
N GLU A 265 1.42 30.45 -11.37
CA GLU A 265 0.32 29.80 -12.05
C GLU A 265 0.53 28.28 -12.10
N CYS A 266 1.77 27.85 -12.33
CA CYS A 266 2.14 26.44 -12.34
C CYS A 266 1.89 25.77 -10.96
N ALA A 267 2.38 26.38 -9.88
CA ALA A 267 2.17 25.89 -8.52
C ALA A 267 0.67 25.85 -8.14
N ARG A 268 -0.08 26.87 -8.52
CA ARG A 268 -1.52 26.98 -8.32
C ARG A 268 -2.29 25.88 -9.08
N PHE A 269 -1.91 25.64 -10.33
CA PHE A 269 -2.51 24.59 -11.15
C PHE A 269 -2.20 23.20 -10.59
N MET A 270 -0.96 22.96 -10.13
CA MET A 270 -0.57 21.72 -9.48
C MET A 270 -1.28 21.52 -8.13
N ALA A 271 -1.45 22.58 -7.34
CA ALA A 271 -2.20 22.52 -6.08
C ALA A 271 -3.68 22.16 -6.32
N LYS A 272 -4.31 22.71 -7.38
CA LYS A 272 -5.67 22.32 -7.79
C LYS A 272 -5.79 20.85 -8.16
N LEU A 273 -4.72 20.25 -8.68
CA LEU A 273 -4.63 18.83 -8.98
C LEU A 273 -4.12 17.98 -7.79
N GLU A 274 -3.91 18.60 -6.63
CA GLU A 274 -3.38 17.99 -5.39
C GLU A 274 -2.02 17.29 -5.58
N LEU A 275 -1.17 17.85 -6.44
CA LEU A 275 0.18 17.35 -6.75
C LEU A 275 1.25 17.97 -5.84
N PHE A 276 0.97 18.12 -4.56
CA PHE A 276 1.80 18.87 -3.59
C PHE A 276 3.25 18.38 -3.54
N SER A 277 3.47 17.07 -3.50
CA SER A 277 4.83 16.48 -3.47
C SER A 277 5.67 16.78 -4.72
N LEU A 278 5.03 17.10 -5.86
CA LEU A 278 5.73 17.49 -7.09
C LEU A 278 6.03 18.98 -7.11
N ILE A 279 5.21 19.82 -6.49
CA ILE A 279 5.49 21.25 -6.30
C ILE A 279 6.84 21.40 -5.61
N ASP A 280 7.08 20.64 -4.54
CA ASP A 280 8.33 20.62 -3.80
C ASP A 280 9.51 20.14 -4.62
N LYS A 281 9.34 19.01 -5.32
CA LYS A 281 10.42 18.41 -6.14
C LYS A 281 10.84 19.28 -7.33
N LEU A 282 9.92 20.11 -7.82
CA LEU A 282 10.18 21.01 -8.94
C LEU A 282 10.65 22.40 -8.50
N GLY A 283 10.83 22.63 -7.19
CA GLY A 283 11.30 23.90 -6.65
C GLY A 283 10.30 25.04 -6.77
N LEU A 284 9.00 24.73 -6.90
CA LEU A 284 7.92 25.72 -7.05
C LEU A 284 7.35 26.19 -5.69
N LYS A 285 7.94 25.78 -4.57
CA LYS A 285 7.49 26.08 -3.21
C LYS A 285 7.61 27.56 -2.80
N GLU A 286 8.34 28.38 -3.52
CA GLU A 286 8.62 29.77 -3.14
C GLU A 286 7.54 30.77 -3.58
N MET A 287 6.40 30.29 -4.13
CA MET A 287 5.40 31.16 -4.75
C MET A 287 4.03 31.06 -4.07
N PRO A 288 3.35 32.18 -3.79
CA PRO A 288 2.08 32.22 -3.06
C PRO A 288 0.92 31.66 -3.89
N THR A 289 0.11 30.78 -3.30
CA THR A 289 -1.17 30.34 -3.87
C THR A 289 -2.21 31.44 -3.67
N ALA A 290 -2.81 31.95 -4.76
CA ALA A 290 -3.72 33.09 -4.68
C ALA A 290 -5.14 32.73 -4.26
N GLU A 291 -5.54 33.23 -3.13
CA GLU A 291 -6.74 34.08 -2.93
C GLU A 291 -6.60 35.02 -1.70
N GLU A 292 -5.40 35.14 -1.18
CA GLU A 292 -5.06 36.24 -0.26
C GLU A 292 -3.82 36.97 -0.77
N LYS A 293 -3.79 38.30 -0.66
CA LYS A 293 -2.63 39.13 -0.98
C LYS A 293 -1.35 38.48 -0.47
N PRO A 294 -0.20 38.58 -1.19
CA PRO A 294 1.05 37.99 -0.72
C PRO A 294 1.34 38.51 0.68
N ALA A 295 1.07 37.69 1.69
CA ALA A 295 1.71 37.88 2.96
C ALA A 295 3.19 37.66 2.68
N ALA A 296 4.01 38.67 2.92
CA ALA A 296 5.45 38.56 2.89
C ALA A 296 5.85 37.26 3.60
N VAL A 297 6.81 36.50 3.03
CA VAL A 297 7.33 35.31 3.73
C VAL A 297 7.60 35.73 5.16
N GLN A 298 6.70 35.34 6.08
CA GLN A 298 6.81 35.76 7.46
C GLN A 298 7.94 34.95 8.06
N ASN A 299 9.01 35.63 8.45
CA ASN A 299 10.00 35.02 9.33
C ASN A 299 9.32 34.85 10.71
N PHE A 300 9.49 33.70 11.32
CA PHE A 300 9.07 33.51 12.71
C PHE A 300 10.22 33.76 13.67
N GLU A 301 9.91 34.30 14.81
CA GLU A 301 10.89 34.58 15.86
C GLU A 301 11.04 33.34 16.75
N VAL A 302 12.30 32.96 17.03
CA VAL A 302 12.63 31.90 17.97
C VAL A 302 13.28 32.49 19.22
N VAL A 303 12.77 32.13 20.38
CA VAL A 303 13.25 32.60 21.71
C VAL A 303 13.88 31.42 22.45
N GLU A 304 15.22 31.41 22.54
CA GLU A 304 15.99 30.31 23.16
C GLU A 304 16.14 30.45 24.68
N ASN A 305 16.08 31.67 25.23
CA ASN A 305 16.32 31.96 26.67
C ASN A 305 15.17 32.77 27.23
N ALA A 306 13.97 32.24 27.21
CA ALA A 306 12.80 32.88 27.83
C ALA A 306 12.84 32.72 29.33
N ASP A 307 12.26 33.71 30.07
CA ASP A 307 11.87 33.48 31.44
C ASP A 307 10.70 32.51 31.50
N VAL A 308 11.00 31.26 31.86
CA VAL A 308 10.02 30.16 31.85
C VAL A 308 8.84 30.42 32.78
N ASN A 309 9.01 31.14 33.88
CA ASN A 309 7.93 31.48 34.80
C ASN A 309 6.97 32.50 34.16
N VAL A 310 7.52 33.52 33.53
CA VAL A 310 6.73 34.52 32.78
C VAL A 310 5.99 33.87 31.64
N LEU A 311 6.67 32.99 30.86
CA LEU A 311 6.04 32.26 29.79
C LEU A 311 4.88 31.38 30.27
N TYR A 312 5.09 30.64 31.39
CA TYR A 312 4.07 29.79 31.98
C TYR A 312 2.81 30.57 32.40
N GLU A 313 2.99 31.67 33.11
CA GLU A 313 1.85 32.51 33.56
C GLU A 313 1.09 33.11 32.36
N ASN A 314 1.79 33.47 31.29
CA ASN A 314 1.16 33.99 30.09
C ASN A 314 0.35 32.89 29.36
N ILE A 315 0.91 31.68 29.23
CA ILE A 315 0.21 30.51 28.64
C ILE A 315 -1.02 30.17 29.49
N LYS A 316 -0.86 30.15 30.81
CA LYS A 316 -1.98 29.89 31.73
C LYS A 316 -3.08 30.93 31.58
N LYS A 317 -2.75 32.21 31.46
CA LYS A 317 -3.72 33.29 31.21
C LYS A 317 -4.45 33.13 29.88
N GLN A 318 -3.77 32.62 28.84
CA GLN A 318 -4.37 32.35 27.52
C GLN A 318 -5.26 31.11 27.55
N GLY A 319 -4.97 30.13 28.44
CA GLY A 319 -5.71 28.87 28.56
C GLY A 319 -5.48 27.84 27.47
N LYS A 320 -4.53 28.04 26.54
CA LYS A 320 -4.16 27.09 25.52
C LYS A 320 -2.70 27.20 25.12
N VAL A 321 -2.12 26.09 24.62
CA VAL A 321 -0.75 26.01 24.16
C VAL A 321 -0.63 25.02 22.98
N TYR A 322 0.20 25.37 21.99
CA TYR A 322 0.61 24.49 20.91
C TYR A 322 2.08 24.15 21.11
N PHE A 323 2.42 22.86 21.06
CA PHE A 323 3.79 22.46 21.29
C PHE A 323 4.18 21.21 20.51
N LYS A 324 5.47 21.06 20.29
CA LYS A 324 6.11 19.85 19.75
C LYS A 324 7.33 19.55 20.61
N THR A 325 7.45 18.32 21.09
CA THR A 325 8.55 17.93 21.97
C THR A 325 9.52 17.03 21.22
N ASP A 326 10.81 17.32 21.34
CA ASP A 326 11.88 16.42 20.92
C ASP A 326 12.25 15.51 22.10
N PHE A 327 12.02 14.21 21.92
CA PHE A 327 12.32 13.15 22.88
C PHE A 327 13.56 12.34 22.50
N SER A 328 14.48 12.89 21.70
CA SER A 328 15.77 12.22 21.39
C SER A 328 16.56 11.89 22.67
N ASP A 329 16.44 12.73 23.70
CA ASP A 329 16.78 12.42 25.08
C ASP A 329 15.50 12.46 25.92
N ILE A 330 15.00 11.30 26.33
CA ILE A 330 13.77 11.18 27.09
C ILE A 330 13.89 11.71 28.52
N GLU A 331 15.12 11.77 29.09
CA GLU A 331 15.36 12.31 30.41
C GLU A 331 15.39 13.85 30.41
N ASN A 332 15.79 14.45 29.27
CA ASN A 332 15.90 15.88 29.07
C ASN A 332 15.24 16.33 27.77
N PRO A 333 13.91 16.21 27.67
CA PRO A 333 13.19 16.58 26.44
C PRO A 333 13.27 18.06 26.15
N VAL A 334 13.25 18.43 24.90
CA VAL A 334 13.18 19.82 24.45
C VAL A 334 11.76 20.14 24.05
N CYS A 335 11.05 20.93 24.83
CA CYS A 335 9.70 21.37 24.55
C CYS A 335 9.72 22.64 23.69
N ASN A 336 9.33 22.54 22.42
CA ASN A 336 9.18 23.68 21.54
C ASN A 336 7.73 24.16 21.56
N ILE A 337 7.49 25.43 21.85
CA ILE A 337 6.16 25.99 22.13
C ILE A 337 5.87 27.15 21.18
N LEU A 338 4.74 27.08 20.48
CA LEU A 338 4.17 28.24 19.79
C LEU A 338 3.29 29.03 20.75
N PHE A 339 3.66 30.28 21.03
CA PHE A 339 2.91 31.19 21.85
C PHE A 339 3.05 32.63 21.34
N ASP A 340 1.94 33.34 21.15
CA ASP A 340 1.87 34.72 20.67
C ASP A 340 2.70 34.99 19.40
N GLY A 341 2.56 34.05 18.42
CA GLY A 341 3.23 34.11 17.11
C GLY A 341 4.75 33.88 17.14
N LYS A 342 5.32 33.49 18.29
CA LYS A 342 6.73 33.14 18.45
C LYS A 342 6.91 31.69 18.86
N VAL A 343 8.05 31.11 18.51
CA VAL A 343 8.43 29.78 18.95
C VAL A 343 9.45 29.88 20.10
N TYR A 344 9.14 29.27 21.22
CA TYR A 344 10.00 29.20 22.39
C TYR A 344 10.62 27.81 22.50
N ILE A 345 11.95 27.75 22.68
CA ILE A 345 12.68 26.50 22.93
C ILE A 345 12.89 26.40 24.46
N VAL A 346 12.21 25.47 25.08
CA VAL A 346 12.24 25.26 26.53
C VAL A 346 12.91 23.94 26.85
N LYS A 347 14.01 23.98 27.60
CA LYS A 347 14.78 22.81 28.08
C LYS A 347 14.61 22.59 29.59
N ASP A 348 13.55 23.10 30.16
CA ASP A 348 13.23 23.02 31.60
C ASP A 348 12.18 21.94 31.82
N ASN A 349 12.60 20.83 32.42
CA ASN A 349 11.71 19.70 32.70
C ASN A 349 10.62 20.07 33.68
N GLU A 350 10.93 20.89 34.72
CA GLU A 350 9.93 21.28 35.71
C GLU A 350 8.82 22.13 35.09
N PHE A 351 9.19 23.02 34.19
CA PHE A 351 8.22 23.76 33.38
C PHE A 351 7.33 22.83 32.57
N PHE A 352 7.93 21.86 31.88
CA PHE A 352 7.19 20.93 31.01
C PHE A 352 6.25 20.05 31.84
N ASP A 353 6.74 19.51 32.96
CA ASP A 353 5.94 18.70 33.87
C ASP A 353 4.72 19.47 34.39
N LYS A 354 4.93 20.70 34.86
CA LYS A 354 3.85 21.61 35.31
C LYS A 354 2.86 21.93 34.19
N LEU A 355 3.36 22.10 32.95
CA LEU A 355 2.50 22.35 31.79
C LEU A 355 1.59 21.15 31.51
N LEU A 356 2.13 19.94 31.59
CA LEU A 356 1.37 18.71 31.35
C LEU A 356 0.28 18.48 32.40
N GLU A 357 0.58 18.72 33.64
CA GLU A 357 -0.34 18.50 34.77
C GLU A 357 -1.45 19.57 34.93
N ASN A 358 -1.30 20.71 34.28
CA ASN A 358 -2.25 21.82 34.44
C ASN A 358 -3.54 21.54 33.65
N GLU A 359 -4.69 21.47 34.37
CA GLU A 359 -6.00 21.21 33.74
C GLU A 359 -6.66 22.45 33.11
N GLU A 360 -6.20 23.65 33.44
CA GLU A 360 -6.74 24.93 32.94
C GLU A 360 -6.16 25.29 31.56
N ILE A 361 -5.08 24.57 31.12
CA ILE A 361 -4.41 24.81 29.84
C ILE A 361 -4.76 23.71 28.87
N LEU A 362 -5.46 24.05 27.77
CA LEU A 362 -5.72 23.15 26.67
C LEU A 362 -4.43 22.94 25.84
N LYS A 363 -4.06 21.69 25.60
CA LYS A 363 -2.82 21.29 24.95
C LYS A 363 -3.07 20.72 23.55
N PHE A 364 -2.32 21.23 22.58
CA PHE A 364 -2.36 20.84 21.18
C PHE A 364 -0.97 20.40 20.78
N THR A 365 -0.83 19.19 20.26
CA THR A 365 0.47 18.62 19.89
C THR A 365 0.36 17.72 18.66
N HIS A 366 1.50 17.28 18.16
CA HIS A 366 1.62 16.21 17.16
C HIS A 366 2.25 14.99 17.83
N GLY A 367 1.61 13.82 17.73
CA GLY A 367 2.14 12.58 18.28
C GLY A 367 2.05 12.50 19.81
N SER A 368 0.88 12.66 20.36
CA SER A 368 0.61 12.66 21.81
C SER A 368 1.08 11.38 22.53
N LYS A 369 1.21 10.24 21.82
CA LYS A 369 1.69 8.99 22.42
C LYS A 369 3.08 9.14 23.05
N ALA A 370 4.00 9.87 22.41
CA ALA A 370 5.33 10.13 22.97
C ALA A 370 5.28 11.00 24.22
N VAL A 371 4.36 11.98 24.27
CA VAL A 371 4.12 12.82 25.46
C VAL A 371 3.60 11.96 26.62
N PHE A 372 2.65 11.05 26.34
CA PHE A 372 2.15 10.13 27.36
C PHE A 372 3.22 9.13 27.82
N ALA A 373 4.10 8.68 26.93
CA ALA A 373 5.20 7.79 27.29
C ALA A 373 6.20 8.46 28.26
N TYR A 374 6.54 9.72 27.99
CA TYR A 374 7.35 10.53 28.91
C TYR A 374 6.66 10.70 30.28
N ALA A 375 5.39 11.11 30.25
CA ALA A 375 4.63 11.38 31.49
C ALA A 375 4.49 10.10 32.35
N ASP A 376 4.25 8.95 31.72
CA ASP A 376 4.18 7.67 32.43
C ASP A 376 5.49 7.31 33.13
N LYS A 377 6.65 7.49 32.46
CA LYS A 377 7.98 7.29 33.09
C LYS A 377 8.27 8.21 34.25
N LYS A 378 7.76 9.43 34.19
CA LYS A 378 7.92 10.44 35.28
C LYS A 378 6.81 10.34 36.34
N ASN A 379 5.83 9.46 36.16
CA ASN A 379 4.63 9.33 36.99
C ASN A 379 3.84 10.66 37.09
N ILE A 380 3.71 11.35 35.96
CA ILE A 380 2.98 12.61 35.77
C ILE A 380 1.64 12.33 35.09
N GLU A 381 0.61 13.04 35.47
CA GLU A 381 -0.69 12.94 34.82
C GLU A 381 -0.90 14.03 33.76
N VAL A 382 -0.92 13.69 32.49
CA VAL A 382 -1.25 14.62 31.41
C VAL A 382 -2.74 14.97 31.50
N LYS A 383 -3.05 16.23 31.69
CA LYS A 383 -4.42 16.76 31.75
C LYS A 383 -4.72 17.66 30.54
N SER A 384 -5.96 17.70 30.15
CA SER A 384 -6.48 18.62 29.12
C SER A 384 -5.69 18.62 27.81
N LEU A 385 -5.25 17.43 27.36
CA LEU A 385 -4.74 17.25 25.99
C LEU A 385 -5.93 17.26 25.04
N ALA A 386 -6.14 18.38 24.35
CA ALA A 386 -7.35 18.67 23.60
C ALA A 386 -7.28 18.21 22.15
N PHE A 387 -6.08 18.14 21.57
CA PHE A 387 -5.93 17.82 20.14
C PHE A 387 -4.57 17.19 19.83
N ASP A 388 -4.61 16.16 19.01
CA ASP A 388 -3.44 15.54 18.41
C ASP A 388 -3.53 15.63 16.89
N ILE A 389 -2.57 16.33 16.28
CA ILE A 389 -2.52 16.62 14.83
C ILE A 389 -2.43 15.31 14.02
N GLU A 390 -1.59 14.37 14.43
CA GLU A 390 -1.39 13.10 13.74
C GLU A 390 -2.67 12.24 13.75
N LEU A 391 -3.28 12.09 14.94
CA LEU A 391 -4.51 11.30 15.09
C LEU A 391 -5.68 11.93 14.36
N ALA A 392 -5.81 13.26 14.40
CA ALA A 392 -6.85 13.97 13.65
C ALA A 392 -6.68 13.79 12.14
N ALA A 393 -5.46 13.96 11.63
CA ALA A 393 -5.14 13.77 10.22
C ALA A 393 -5.41 12.32 9.75
N TYR A 394 -5.07 11.32 10.57
CA TYR A 394 -5.38 9.93 10.31
C TYR A 394 -6.90 9.66 10.24
N LEU A 395 -7.71 10.25 11.11
CA LEU A 395 -9.16 10.09 11.06
C LEU A 395 -9.78 10.70 9.80
N ILE A 396 -9.23 11.83 9.33
CA ILE A 396 -9.67 12.51 8.11
C ILE A 396 -9.28 11.70 6.88
N GLU A 397 -8.02 11.21 6.80
CA GLU A 397 -7.50 10.48 5.62
C GLU A 397 -6.70 9.23 6.05
N PRO A 398 -7.39 8.12 6.41
CA PRO A 398 -6.72 6.90 6.91
C PRO A 398 -5.93 6.13 5.83
N SER A 399 -5.94 6.61 4.59
CA SER A 399 -5.18 6.01 3.49
C SER A 399 -3.82 6.67 3.27
N SER A 400 -3.55 7.80 3.94
CA SER A 400 -2.24 8.44 3.89
C SER A 400 -1.16 7.52 4.46
N LYS A 401 0.07 7.73 4.00
CA LYS A 401 1.25 7.03 4.51
C LYS A 401 2.17 7.95 5.28
N ASP A 402 1.86 9.23 5.27
CA ASP A 402 2.71 10.25 5.83
C ASP A 402 1.83 11.35 6.45
N TYR A 403 1.91 11.46 7.76
CA TYR A 403 1.23 12.46 8.57
C TYR A 403 2.22 13.48 9.16
N SER A 404 3.42 13.63 8.56
CA SER A 404 4.38 14.65 8.97
C SER A 404 3.81 16.05 8.88
N ASP A 405 4.29 16.93 9.75
CA ASP A 405 3.83 18.32 9.82
C ASP A 405 3.92 19.03 8.47
N GLU A 406 5.04 18.84 7.75
CA GLU A 406 5.29 19.45 6.44
C GLU A 406 4.30 18.96 5.39
N ASN A 407 4.01 17.65 5.38
CA ASN A 407 3.06 17.07 4.44
C ASN A 407 1.63 17.55 4.73
N LEU A 408 1.27 17.64 6.00
CA LEU A 408 -0.04 18.15 6.42
C LEU A 408 -0.19 19.64 6.07
N CYS A 409 0.81 20.48 6.41
CA CYS A 409 0.78 21.90 6.03
C CYS A 409 0.65 22.09 4.52
N GLY A 410 1.43 21.34 3.73
CA GLY A 410 1.32 21.34 2.27
C GLY A 410 -0.07 20.92 1.77
N GLY A 411 -0.64 19.86 2.34
CA GLY A 411 -1.98 19.36 2.02
C GLY A 411 -3.10 20.36 2.30
N TYR A 412 -2.93 21.22 3.31
CA TYR A 412 -3.86 22.27 3.67
C TYR A 412 -3.53 23.64 3.05
N GLY A 413 -2.53 23.72 2.17
CA GLY A 413 -2.12 24.96 1.53
C GLY A 413 -1.57 26.01 2.52
N ILE A 414 -0.94 25.55 3.61
CA ILE A 414 -0.31 26.41 4.61
C ILE A 414 1.14 26.60 4.21
N THR A 415 1.51 27.86 3.95
CA THR A 415 2.90 28.21 3.67
C THR A 415 3.71 28.21 4.96
N LEU A 416 4.79 27.43 4.99
CA LEU A 416 5.68 27.38 6.15
C LEU A 416 6.52 28.65 6.23
N PRO A 417 6.56 29.36 7.39
CA PRO A 417 7.43 30.50 7.57
C PRO A 417 8.90 30.04 7.63
N LYS A 418 9.83 30.93 7.26
CA LYS A 418 11.26 30.60 7.19
C LYS A 418 12.01 31.10 8.43
N ASN A 419 12.93 30.26 8.90
CA ASN A 419 13.98 30.67 9.83
C ASN A 419 15.26 29.91 9.47
N GLU A 420 16.34 30.61 9.13
CA GLU A 420 17.58 30.00 8.64
C GLU A 420 18.26 29.07 9.68
N LYS A 421 18.10 29.37 10.98
CA LYS A 421 18.73 28.63 12.07
C LYS A 421 17.86 27.47 12.58
N PHE A 422 16.53 27.59 12.47
CA PHE A 422 15.55 26.67 13.06
C PHE A 422 14.48 26.26 12.03
N SER A 423 14.93 25.80 10.86
CA SER A 423 14.02 25.39 9.77
C SER A 423 13.09 24.23 10.17
N GLU A 424 13.53 23.37 11.10
CA GLU A 424 12.78 22.24 11.63
C GLU A 424 11.56 22.65 12.49
N LEU A 425 11.54 23.92 12.97
CA LEU A 425 10.43 24.47 13.75
C LEU A 425 9.41 25.24 12.90
N SER A 426 9.61 25.34 11.59
CA SER A 426 8.74 26.10 10.67
C SER A 426 7.28 25.62 10.71
N ALA A 427 7.05 24.32 10.81
CA ALA A 427 5.70 23.77 10.90
C ALA A 427 5.03 24.09 12.24
N LEU A 428 5.78 24.04 13.36
CA LEU A 428 5.26 24.42 14.67
C LEU A 428 4.78 25.88 14.69
N ALA A 429 5.47 26.77 13.99
CA ALA A 429 5.10 28.19 13.93
C ALA A 429 3.72 28.46 13.31
N VAL A 430 3.07 27.45 12.76
CA VAL A 430 1.73 27.52 12.12
C VAL A 430 0.76 26.46 12.66
N TYR A 431 1.05 25.86 13.81
CA TYR A 431 0.19 24.82 14.41
C TYR A 431 -1.21 25.33 14.76
N ASP A 432 -1.35 26.59 15.14
CA ASP A 432 -2.64 27.20 15.38
C ASP A 432 -3.53 27.16 14.12
N VAL A 433 -2.99 27.56 12.98
CA VAL A 433 -3.70 27.53 11.67
C VAL A 433 -3.96 26.08 11.24
N LEU A 434 -2.99 25.19 11.39
CA LEU A 434 -3.14 23.78 11.00
C LEU A 434 -4.22 23.08 11.85
N CYS A 435 -4.19 23.28 13.18
CA CYS A 435 -5.17 22.71 14.07
C CYS A 435 -6.60 23.23 13.79
N GLU A 436 -6.75 24.50 13.46
CA GLU A 436 -8.07 25.05 13.10
C GLU A 436 -8.63 24.39 11.82
N LYS A 437 -7.80 24.19 10.81
CA LYS A 437 -8.22 23.50 9.57
C LYS A 437 -8.56 22.03 9.79
N LEU A 438 -7.71 21.29 10.51
CA LEU A 438 -7.97 19.90 10.86
C LEU A 438 -9.22 19.77 11.73
N LYS A 439 -9.39 20.66 12.72
CA LYS A 439 -10.58 20.67 13.57
C LYS A 439 -11.86 20.89 12.77
N LYS A 440 -11.85 21.81 11.82
CA LYS A 440 -12.99 22.04 10.89
C LYS A 440 -13.37 20.77 10.12
N ASP A 441 -12.37 20.01 9.64
CA ASP A 441 -12.63 18.75 8.90
C ASP A 441 -13.14 17.65 9.85
N ILE A 442 -12.59 17.54 11.05
CA ILE A 442 -13.08 16.64 12.13
C ILE A 442 -14.53 16.94 12.47
N ASP A 443 -14.87 18.22 12.68
CA ASP A 443 -16.25 18.66 12.97
C ASP A 443 -17.19 18.37 11.80
N THR A 444 -16.77 18.66 10.58
CA THR A 444 -17.54 18.38 9.35
C THR A 444 -17.80 16.88 9.16
N ASN A 445 -16.85 16.05 9.57
CA ASN A 445 -16.96 14.59 9.50
C ASN A 445 -17.69 13.98 10.70
N GLU A 446 -18.07 14.80 11.70
CA GLU A 446 -18.66 14.36 13.00
C GLU A 446 -17.75 13.38 13.77
N GLN A 447 -16.42 13.58 13.71
CA GLN A 447 -15.41 12.69 14.28
C GLN A 447 -14.80 13.23 15.60
N GLU A 448 -15.30 14.32 16.18
CA GLU A 448 -14.75 14.91 17.40
C GLU A 448 -14.71 13.90 18.55
N LYS A 449 -15.82 13.19 18.80
CA LYS A 449 -15.88 12.17 19.87
C LYS A 449 -14.95 10.99 19.60
N LEU A 450 -14.78 10.61 18.35
CA LEU A 450 -13.85 9.55 17.97
C LEU A 450 -12.40 9.95 18.31
N LEU A 451 -12.03 11.22 18.08
CA LEU A 451 -10.73 11.75 18.42
C LEU A 451 -10.54 11.88 19.95
N THR A 452 -11.49 12.54 20.64
CA THR A 452 -11.35 12.92 22.05
C THR A 452 -11.62 11.79 23.03
N ASP A 453 -12.59 10.92 22.73
CA ASP A 453 -13.04 9.89 23.66
C ASP A 453 -12.40 8.52 23.39
N ILE A 454 -11.80 8.33 22.18
CA ILE A 454 -11.22 7.04 21.79
C ILE A 454 -9.73 7.19 21.44
N GLU A 455 -9.36 7.96 20.40
CA GLU A 455 -7.98 7.91 19.88
C GLU A 455 -6.96 8.54 20.84
N ILE A 456 -7.22 9.73 21.39
CA ILE A 456 -6.31 10.38 22.34
C ILE A 456 -6.20 9.59 23.65
N PRO A 457 -7.28 9.14 24.32
CA PRO A 457 -7.17 8.29 25.51
C PRO A 457 -6.47 6.96 25.22
N LEU A 458 -6.68 6.36 24.06
CA LEU A 458 -5.98 5.14 23.67
C LEU A 458 -4.48 5.36 23.53
N ALA A 459 -4.02 6.49 22.99
CA ALA A 459 -2.60 6.80 22.88
C ALA A 459 -1.90 6.74 24.26
N LYS A 460 -2.60 7.18 25.33
CA LYS A 460 -2.11 7.06 26.72
C LYS A 460 -1.97 5.59 27.15
N VAL A 461 -2.95 4.75 26.82
CA VAL A 461 -2.91 3.31 27.16
C VAL A 461 -1.77 2.62 26.42
N LEU A 462 -1.64 2.87 25.11
CA LEU A 462 -0.58 2.28 24.30
C LEU A 462 0.83 2.72 24.76
N ALA A 463 1.00 3.98 25.13
CA ALA A 463 2.24 4.49 25.69
C ALA A 463 2.68 3.72 26.95
N LYS A 464 1.75 3.46 27.87
CA LYS A 464 2.00 2.63 29.06
C LYS A 464 2.36 1.18 28.71
N MET A 465 1.67 0.59 27.74
CA MET A 465 1.96 -0.77 27.28
C MET A 465 3.37 -0.85 26.67
N GLU A 466 3.75 0.13 25.86
CA GLU A 466 5.09 0.22 25.25
C GLU A 466 6.19 0.40 26.31
N ASN A 467 5.97 1.30 27.29
CA ASN A 467 6.92 1.52 28.37
C ASN A 467 7.11 0.27 29.24
N LEU A 468 6.03 -0.45 29.52
CA LEU A 468 6.10 -1.66 30.35
C LEU A 468 6.71 -2.82 29.58
N GLY A 469 6.32 -3.03 28.30
CA GLY A 469 6.73 -4.18 27.51
C GLY A 469 6.14 -5.53 28.00
N PHE A 470 6.52 -6.63 27.39
CA PHE A 470 6.12 -7.98 27.76
C PHE A 470 7.32 -8.80 28.22
N ALA A 471 7.26 -9.38 29.42
CA ALA A 471 8.34 -10.21 29.96
C ALA A 471 8.48 -11.52 29.18
N VAL A 472 9.72 -11.94 28.95
CA VAL A 472 10.02 -13.13 28.15
C VAL A 472 11.10 -13.98 28.80
N ASP A 473 10.97 -15.30 28.66
CA ASP A 473 11.98 -16.27 29.04
C ASP A 473 13.04 -16.40 27.94
N ARG A 474 14.11 -15.58 28.06
CA ARG A 474 15.25 -15.59 27.11
C ARG A 474 15.85 -16.98 26.96
N GLN A 475 16.10 -17.67 28.08
CA GLN A 475 16.75 -18.99 28.06
C GLN A 475 15.86 -20.04 27.38
N GLY A 476 14.55 -20.01 27.65
CA GLY A 476 13.58 -20.87 26.98
C GLY A 476 13.54 -20.66 25.47
N ILE A 477 13.60 -19.40 25.00
CA ILE A 477 13.67 -19.08 23.56
C ILE A 477 14.97 -19.62 22.93
N GLU A 478 16.12 -19.46 23.61
CA GLU A 478 17.41 -19.97 23.15
C GLU A 478 17.41 -21.50 23.02
N ASP A 479 16.90 -22.20 24.03
CA ASP A 479 16.89 -23.68 24.05
C ASP A 479 15.88 -24.23 23.02
N TYR A 480 14.71 -23.56 22.85
CA TYR A 480 13.78 -23.91 21.80
C TYR A 480 14.37 -23.65 20.40
N GLY A 481 15.11 -22.56 20.25
CA GLY A 481 15.84 -22.25 19.02
C GLY A 481 16.83 -23.36 18.63
N LYS A 482 17.56 -23.95 19.60
CA LYS A 482 18.46 -25.08 19.35
C LYS A 482 17.71 -26.31 18.84
N ILE A 483 16.53 -26.60 19.43
CA ILE A 483 15.68 -27.74 19.01
C ILE A 483 15.18 -27.53 17.57
N LEU A 484 14.71 -26.35 17.26
CA LEU A 484 14.24 -26.01 15.90
C LEU A 484 15.38 -26.07 14.87
N HIS A 485 16.56 -25.58 15.24
CA HIS A 485 17.73 -25.61 14.36
C HIS A 485 18.18 -27.05 14.03
N GLU A 486 18.13 -27.95 14.99
CA GLU A 486 18.43 -29.36 14.76
C GLU A 486 17.37 -30.00 13.84
N GLN A 487 16.10 -29.75 14.07
CA GLN A 487 15.01 -30.22 13.18
C GLN A 487 15.14 -29.69 11.76
N ILE A 488 15.48 -28.41 11.59
CA ILE A 488 15.72 -27.79 10.28
C ILE A 488 16.86 -28.49 9.56
N LYS A 489 17.99 -28.76 10.25
CA LYS A 489 19.15 -29.42 9.70
C LYS A 489 18.87 -30.88 9.28
N ASN A 490 18.05 -31.58 10.05
CA ASN A 490 17.63 -32.94 9.71
C ASN A 490 16.74 -32.94 8.45
N LEU A 491 15.75 -32.04 8.37
CA LEU A 491 14.91 -31.88 7.17
C LEU A 491 15.72 -31.47 5.94
N GLU A 492 16.73 -30.63 6.11
CA GLU A 492 17.63 -30.23 5.04
C GLU A 492 18.34 -31.42 4.41
N ASN A 493 18.90 -32.29 5.27
CA ASN A 493 19.56 -33.53 4.86
C ASN A 493 18.58 -34.53 4.19
N GLU A 494 17.35 -34.64 4.71
CA GLU A 494 16.33 -35.51 4.12
C GLU A 494 15.89 -34.99 2.74
N ILE A 495 15.76 -33.67 2.57
CA ILE A 495 15.44 -33.05 1.28
C ILE A 495 16.57 -33.31 0.28
N TYR A 496 17.83 -33.11 0.68
CA TYR A 496 19.00 -33.37 -0.20
C TYR A 496 19.08 -34.83 -0.60
N THR A 497 18.85 -35.74 0.34
CA THR A 497 18.80 -37.17 0.07
C THR A 497 17.69 -37.53 -0.91
N SER A 498 16.50 -36.94 -0.74
CA SER A 498 15.34 -37.19 -1.59
C SER A 498 15.49 -36.64 -3.02
N ILE A 499 16.26 -35.55 -3.17
CA ILE A 499 16.50 -34.88 -4.47
C ILE A 499 17.78 -35.40 -5.13
N GLY A 500 18.77 -35.88 -4.30
CA GLY A 500 20.01 -36.47 -4.77
C GLY A 500 21.20 -35.51 -4.80
N TYR A 501 21.06 -34.26 -4.39
CA TYR A 501 22.15 -33.28 -4.29
C TYR A 501 21.81 -32.12 -3.34
N GLU A 502 22.82 -31.38 -2.90
CA GLU A 502 22.70 -30.21 -2.04
C GLU A 502 22.43 -28.94 -2.88
N PHE A 503 21.53 -28.11 -2.40
CA PHE A 503 21.18 -26.82 -3.01
C PHE A 503 20.58 -25.87 -1.98
N ASN A 504 20.48 -24.57 -2.30
CA ASN A 504 19.83 -23.63 -1.40
C ASN A 504 18.30 -23.73 -1.48
N ILE A 505 17.68 -24.39 -0.48
CA ILE A 505 16.21 -24.61 -0.37
C ILE A 505 15.46 -23.26 -0.29
N ASN A 506 16.10 -22.21 0.27
CA ASN A 506 15.52 -20.86 0.36
C ASN A 506 15.60 -20.08 -0.96
N SER A 507 16.33 -20.58 -1.97
CA SER A 507 16.38 -19.99 -3.30
C SER A 507 15.19 -20.47 -4.14
N PRO A 508 14.19 -19.60 -4.49
CA PRO A 508 13.06 -20.01 -5.32
C PRO A 508 13.47 -20.60 -6.68
N LYS A 509 14.60 -20.13 -7.23
CA LYS A 509 15.15 -20.60 -8.51
C LYS A 509 15.70 -22.02 -8.40
N GLN A 510 16.52 -22.29 -7.38
CA GLN A 510 17.12 -23.62 -7.19
C GLN A 510 16.07 -24.65 -6.77
N LEU A 511 15.19 -24.28 -5.82
CA LEU A 511 14.08 -25.13 -5.43
C LEU A 511 13.10 -25.38 -6.58
N GLY A 512 12.82 -24.38 -7.41
CA GLY A 512 11.98 -24.54 -8.61
C GLY A 512 12.57 -25.53 -9.59
N LYS A 513 13.90 -25.49 -9.81
CA LYS A 513 14.59 -26.46 -10.64
C LYS A 513 14.48 -27.88 -10.05
N ALA A 514 14.80 -28.04 -8.77
CA ALA A 514 14.75 -29.33 -8.09
C ALA A 514 13.34 -29.98 -8.18
N ILE A 515 12.28 -29.22 -7.92
CA ILE A 515 10.92 -29.77 -7.88
C ILE A 515 10.34 -30.00 -9.29
N PHE A 516 10.49 -29.04 -10.21
CA PHE A 516 9.79 -29.08 -11.48
C PHE A 516 10.61 -29.66 -12.64
N GLU A 517 11.95 -29.60 -12.58
CA GLU A 517 12.83 -30.17 -13.62
C GLU A 517 13.39 -31.52 -13.19
N ASP A 518 14.02 -31.62 -12.02
CA ASP A 518 14.74 -32.81 -11.59
C ASP A 518 13.78 -33.91 -11.07
N LEU A 519 12.75 -33.54 -10.27
CA LEU A 519 11.67 -34.46 -9.85
C LEU A 519 10.53 -34.58 -10.87
N GLY A 520 10.47 -33.72 -11.89
CA GLY A 520 9.46 -33.75 -12.97
C GLY A 520 8.03 -33.48 -12.51
N LEU A 521 7.79 -32.79 -11.39
CA LEU A 521 6.44 -32.53 -10.90
C LEU A 521 5.70 -31.51 -11.78
N PRO A 522 4.33 -31.58 -11.85
CA PRO A 522 3.56 -30.73 -12.73
C PRO A 522 3.63 -29.26 -12.31
N CYS A 523 4.09 -28.39 -13.20
CA CYS A 523 4.13 -26.95 -12.98
C CYS A 523 2.79 -26.28 -13.28
N LYS A 524 2.05 -25.88 -12.24
CA LYS A 524 0.76 -25.17 -12.39
C LYS A 524 0.90 -23.66 -12.59
N LYS A 525 2.05 -23.05 -12.23
CA LYS A 525 2.23 -21.60 -12.31
C LYS A 525 3.70 -21.24 -12.55
N LYS A 526 3.97 -20.53 -13.63
CA LYS A 526 5.28 -19.90 -13.89
C LYS A 526 5.23 -18.42 -13.57
N THR A 527 6.32 -17.88 -13.04
CA THR A 527 6.56 -16.45 -12.87
C THR A 527 7.48 -15.94 -13.98
N LYS A 528 7.63 -14.62 -14.09
CA LYS A 528 8.57 -14.03 -15.06
C LYS A 528 10.03 -14.44 -14.81
N SER A 529 10.37 -14.84 -13.57
CA SER A 529 11.70 -15.27 -13.14
C SER A 529 11.88 -16.80 -13.06
N GLY A 530 10.91 -17.60 -13.51
CA GLY A 530 10.96 -19.07 -13.48
C GLY A 530 9.74 -19.70 -12.81
N TYR A 531 9.94 -20.85 -12.18
CA TYR A 531 8.88 -21.61 -11.52
C TYR A 531 8.44 -20.91 -10.23
N SER A 532 7.12 -20.88 -9.98
CA SER A 532 6.59 -20.42 -8.69
C SER A 532 6.72 -21.51 -7.64
N THR A 533 7.42 -21.22 -6.55
CA THR A 533 7.55 -22.12 -5.39
C THR A 533 6.84 -21.54 -4.16
N ASN A 534 5.80 -20.72 -4.36
CA ASN A 534 5.04 -20.19 -3.25
C ASN A 534 4.27 -21.30 -2.49
N ALA A 535 3.85 -21.00 -1.27
CA ALA A 535 3.19 -21.98 -0.41
C ALA A 535 1.96 -22.62 -1.08
N GLU A 536 1.16 -21.85 -1.81
CA GLU A 536 -0.05 -22.33 -2.50
C GLU A 536 0.28 -23.37 -3.58
N VAL A 537 1.35 -23.14 -4.35
CA VAL A 537 1.79 -24.07 -5.40
C VAL A 537 2.33 -25.34 -4.76
N LEU A 538 3.19 -25.23 -3.75
CA LEU A 538 3.75 -26.39 -3.04
C LEU A 538 2.66 -27.19 -2.31
N GLU A 539 1.73 -26.52 -1.65
CA GLU A 539 0.60 -27.18 -0.97
C GLU A 539 -0.25 -28.00 -1.94
N SER A 540 -0.44 -27.49 -3.19
CA SER A 540 -1.17 -28.23 -4.22
C SER A 540 -0.44 -29.49 -4.71
N LEU A 541 0.85 -29.63 -4.41
CA LEU A 541 1.73 -30.75 -4.79
C LEU A 541 2.14 -31.61 -3.58
N ARG A 542 1.61 -31.30 -2.40
CA ARG A 542 2.01 -31.93 -1.12
C ARG A 542 2.06 -33.47 -1.17
N TYR A 543 1.11 -34.08 -1.86
CA TYR A 543 0.95 -35.54 -1.93
C TYR A 543 1.57 -36.17 -3.18
N GLU A 544 2.14 -35.36 -4.08
CA GLU A 544 2.75 -35.85 -5.32
C GLU A 544 4.16 -36.42 -5.08
N HIS A 545 4.90 -35.87 -4.11
CA HIS A 545 6.24 -36.35 -3.77
C HIS A 545 6.61 -35.98 -2.32
N PRO A 546 7.27 -36.88 -1.53
CA PRO A 546 7.63 -36.62 -0.14
C PRO A 546 8.48 -35.36 0.07
N ALA A 547 9.40 -35.05 -0.87
CA ALA A 547 10.24 -33.87 -0.79
C ALA A 547 9.43 -32.55 -0.70
N VAL A 548 8.23 -32.50 -1.29
CA VAL A 548 7.39 -31.30 -1.23
C VAL A 548 6.87 -31.04 0.19
N GLU A 549 6.45 -32.08 0.89
CA GLU A 549 6.00 -31.97 2.29
C GLU A 549 7.17 -31.60 3.20
N MET A 550 8.34 -32.19 2.98
CA MET A 550 9.58 -31.84 3.71
C MET A 550 9.94 -30.37 3.50
N VAL A 551 9.87 -29.86 2.27
CA VAL A 551 10.13 -28.43 1.96
C VAL A 551 9.11 -27.50 2.63
N LEU A 552 7.83 -27.85 2.68
CA LEU A 552 6.80 -27.09 3.39
C LEU A 552 7.09 -27.04 4.91
N SER A 553 7.46 -28.19 5.50
CA SER A 553 7.86 -28.30 6.90
C SER A 553 9.13 -27.51 7.19
N TYR A 554 10.16 -27.65 6.37
CA TYR A 554 11.40 -26.89 6.46
C TYR A 554 11.14 -25.38 6.47
N ARG A 555 10.36 -24.87 5.54
CA ARG A 555 10.04 -23.44 5.46
C ARG A 555 9.28 -22.95 6.70
N THR A 556 8.39 -23.76 7.23
CA THR A 556 7.65 -23.43 8.46
C THR A 556 8.61 -23.31 9.65
N LEU A 557 9.47 -24.31 9.86
CA LEU A 557 10.45 -24.29 10.96
C LEU A 557 11.50 -23.19 10.78
N ALA A 558 12.02 -23.00 9.56
CA ALA A 558 13.01 -21.96 9.28
C ALA A 558 12.45 -20.55 9.54
N LYS A 559 11.18 -20.31 9.19
CA LYS A 559 10.51 -19.05 9.52
C LYS A 559 10.31 -18.88 11.02
N LEU A 560 9.89 -19.93 11.74
CA LEU A 560 9.74 -19.89 13.20
C LEU A 560 11.09 -19.57 13.86
N TYR A 561 12.13 -20.24 13.47
CA TYR A 561 13.48 -20.04 14.01
C TYR A 561 13.99 -18.62 13.75
N SER A 562 14.01 -18.19 12.49
CA SER A 562 14.60 -16.89 12.12
C SER A 562 13.80 -15.69 12.65
N THR A 563 12.46 -15.78 12.60
CA THR A 563 11.61 -14.64 12.99
C THR A 563 11.37 -14.60 14.50
N TYR A 564 11.09 -15.75 15.11
CA TYR A 564 10.61 -15.79 16.50
C TYR A 564 11.63 -16.28 17.51
N CYS A 565 12.68 -17.00 17.11
CA CYS A 565 13.80 -17.27 18.03
C CYS A 565 14.90 -16.21 17.85
N GLU A 566 15.59 -16.21 16.72
CA GLU A 566 16.68 -15.23 16.51
C GLU A 566 16.20 -13.78 16.52
N GLY A 567 15.02 -13.51 15.91
CA GLY A 567 14.45 -12.16 15.84
C GLY A 567 14.07 -11.62 17.22
N LEU A 568 13.39 -12.40 18.06
CA LEU A 568 12.99 -11.97 19.41
C LEU A 568 14.19 -11.78 20.33
N LEU A 569 15.17 -12.69 20.30
CA LEU A 569 16.38 -12.58 21.15
C LEU A 569 17.15 -11.26 20.95
N LYS A 570 17.08 -10.66 19.75
CA LYS A 570 17.76 -9.41 19.43
C LYS A 570 17.06 -8.17 20.01
N VAL A 571 15.77 -8.28 20.32
CA VAL A 571 14.95 -7.16 20.77
C VAL A 571 14.53 -7.26 22.25
N ILE A 572 15.02 -8.27 22.98
CA ILE A 572 14.86 -8.34 24.43
C ILE A 572 15.74 -7.25 25.07
N ALA A 573 15.11 -6.32 25.77
CA ALA A 573 15.78 -5.24 26.47
C ALA A 573 16.52 -5.72 27.74
N GLU A 574 17.26 -4.85 28.38
CA GLU A 574 18.04 -5.15 29.60
C GLU A 574 17.17 -5.57 30.80
N ASP A 575 15.93 -5.10 30.83
CA ASP A 575 14.95 -5.47 31.85
C ASP A 575 14.30 -6.86 31.61
N GLY A 576 14.71 -7.58 30.54
CA GLY A 576 14.20 -8.90 30.20
C GLY A 576 12.82 -8.86 29.53
N ARG A 577 12.40 -7.70 29.00
CA ARG A 577 11.11 -7.50 28.34
C ARG A 577 11.29 -7.14 26.88
N ILE A 578 10.23 -7.30 26.11
CA ILE A 578 10.12 -6.87 24.71
C ILE A 578 9.17 -5.67 24.68
N HIS A 579 9.68 -4.54 24.22
CA HIS A 579 8.94 -3.30 24.05
C HIS A 579 8.52 -3.13 22.58
N SER A 580 7.38 -3.70 22.24
CA SER A 580 6.81 -3.58 20.88
C SER A 580 6.16 -2.21 20.71
N SER A 581 6.24 -1.64 19.52
CA SER A 581 5.50 -0.42 19.17
C SER A 581 4.08 -0.75 18.71
N PHE A 582 3.09 -0.05 19.26
CA PHE A 582 1.68 -0.17 18.90
C PHE A 582 1.22 1.06 18.11
N ASN A 583 0.92 0.90 16.83
CA ASN A 583 0.62 2.00 15.92
C ASN A 583 -0.88 2.15 15.69
N GLN A 584 -1.40 3.38 15.89
CA GLN A 584 -2.81 3.71 15.68
C GLN A 584 -3.09 4.13 14.23
N THR A 585 -2.09 4.65 13.51
CA THR A 585 -2.26 5.36 12.24
C THR A 585 -1.90 4.54 11.00
N GLU A 586 -1.50 3.26 11.14
CA GLU A 586 -1.08 2.42 10.00
C GLU A 586 -2.22 1.70 9.28
N THR A 587 -3.28 1.30 10.01
CA THR A 587 -4.32 0.48 9.39
C THR A 587 -5.48 1.32 8.92
N ARG A 588 -6.08 0.95 7.77
CA ARG A 588 -7.24 1.67 7.22
C ARG A 588 -8.57 1.32 7.88
N THR A 589 -8.58 0.36 8.77
CA THR A 589 -9.79 -0.14 9.46
C THR A 589 -9.89 0.35 10.89
N GLY A 590 -8.90 1.08 11.40
CA GLY A 590 -8.83 1.49 12.80
C GLY A 590 -8.21 0.44 13.73
N ARG A 591 -7.84 -0.74 13.24
CA ARG A 591 -7.11 -1.73 14.05
C ARG A 591 -5.74 -1.18 14.44
N ILE A 592 -5.27 -1.55 15.62
CA ILE A 592 -3.90 -1.28 16.08
C ILE A 592 -2.98 -2.28 15.36
N SER A 593 -1.83 -1.83 14.88
CA SER A 593 -0.75 -2.70 14.42
C SER A 593 0.38 -2.76 15.44
N SER A 594 1.15 -3.84 15.41
CA SER A 594 2.31 -4.03 16.27
C SER A 594 3.56 -4.21 15.40
N THR A 595 4.62 -3.48 15.75
CA THR A 595 5.91 -3.51 15.03
C THR A 595 7.06 -3.54 16.02
N GLU A 596 8.21 -4.01 15.57
CA GLU A 596 9.49 -3.99 16.29
C GLU A 596 9.50 -4.64 17.70
N PRO A 597 9.04 -5.89 17.86
CA PRO A 597 8.57 -6.85 16.86
C PRO A 597 7.05 -6.88 16.72
N ASN A 598 6.51 -7.48 15.65
CA ASN A 598 5.08 -7.71 15.54
C ASN A 598 4.62 -8.89 16.39
N LEU A 599 4.14 -8.62 17.59
CA LEU A 599 3.63 -9.62 18.54
C LEU A 599 2.26 -10.20 18.13
N GLN A 600 1.50 -9.49 17.29
CA GLN A 600 0.17 -9.95 16.84
C GLN A 600 0.26 -11.09 15.81
N ASN A 601 1.45 -11.34 15.25
CA ASN A 601 1.68 -12.39 14.26
C ASN A 601 2.29 -13.68 14.83
N ILE A 602 2.42 -13.83 16.16
CA ILE A 602 2.90 -15.06 16.79
C ILE A 602 1.90 -16.19 16.50
N PRO A 603 2.34 -17.31 15.89
CA PRO A 603 1.43 -18.32 15.38
C PRO A 603 0.56 -18.97 16.45
N VAL A 604 -0.74 -19.19 16.14
CA VAL A 604 -1.72 -19.83 17.05
C VAL A 604 -2.23 -21.16 16.49
N ARG A 605 -2.15 -21.37 15.16
CA ARG A 605 -2.82 -22.48 14.48
C ARG A 605 -2.03 -23.79 14.53
N THR A 606 -0.71 -23.72 14.60
CA THR A 606 0.16 -24.90 14.66
C THR A 606 0.63 -25.12 16.09
N GLU A 607 0.76 -26.37 16.50
CA GLU A 607 1.23 -26.72 17.84
C GLU A 607 2.62 -26.15 18.11
N ILE A 608 3.54 -26.35 17.16
CA ILE A 608 4.91 -25.82 17.23
C ILE A 608 4.91 -24.27 17.36
N GLY A 609 4.01 -23.57 16.67
CA GLY A 609 3.90 -22.13 16.79
C GLY A 609 3.30 -21.69 18.13
N ARG A 610 2.36 -22.45 18.69
CA ARG A 610 1.79 -22.17 20.01
C ARG A 610 2.81 -22.32 21.14
N GLU A 611 3.77 -23.22 21.01
CA GLU A 611 4.85 -23.39 22.00
C GLU A 611 5.63 -22.09 22.25
N LEU A 612 5.79 -21.23 21.23
CA LEU A 612 6.42 -19.92 21.40
C LEU A 612 5.76 -19.05 22.48
N ARG A 613 4.43 -19.20 22.67
CA ARG A 613 3.69 -18.45 23.69
C ARG A 613 4.04 -18.85 25.12
N ARG A 614 4.72 -19.99 25.35
CA ARG A 614 5.22 -20.40 26.67
C ARG A 614 6.35 -19.51 27.16
N PHE A 615 7.07 -18.88 26.24
CA PHE A 615 8.20 -18.01 26.57
C PHE A 615 7.77 -16.58 26.87
N PHE A 616 6.51 -16.22 26.61
CA PHE A 616 5.90 -14.98 27.07
C PHE A 616 5.23 -15.24 28.40
N ALA A 617 5.90 -14.83 29.47
CA ALA A 617 5.52 -15.18 30.84
C ALA A 617 5.37 -13.95 31.71
N ALA A 618 4.53 -14.04 32.73
CA ALA A 618 4.49 -13.02 33.77
C ALA A 618 5.77 -13.06 34.61
N ARG A 619 6.18 -11.92 35.13
CA ARG A 619 7.29 -11.84 36.11
C ARG A 619 7.01 -12.69 37.35
N GLU A 620 8.01 -12.97 38.13
CA GLU A 620 7.88 -13.79 39.32
C GLU A 620 6.87 -13.19 40.32
N GLY A 621 5.99 -14.05 40.85
CA GLY A 621 4.88 -13.63 41.76
C GLY A 621 3.68 -13.00 41.05
N TRP A 622 3.68 -12.99 39.71
CA TRP A 622 2.61 -12.43 38.88
C TRP A 622 2.03 -13.50 37.93
N VAL A 623 0.89 -13.18 37.35
CA VAL A 623 0.17 -14.00 36.36
C VAL A 623 -0.24 -13.16 35.18
N LEU A 624 -0.54 -13.80 34.07
CA LEU A 624 -1.23 -13.24 32.94
C LEU A 624 -2.72 -13.51 33.06
N VAL A 625 -3.53 -12.50 32.84
CA VAL A 625 -4.97 -12.60 32.68
C VAL A 625 -5.29 -12.25 31.24
N ASP A 626 -5.79 -13.22 30.49
CA ASP A 626 -6.15 -13.12 29.07
C ASP A 626 -7.67 -13.12 28.96
N ALA A 627 -8.22 -12.16 28.20
CA ALA A 627 -9.64 -12.17 27.88
C ALA A 627 -9.85 -11.94 26.38
N ASP A 628 -10.68 -12.79 25.79
CA ASP A 628 -10.92 -12.83 24.34
C ASP A 628 -12.41 -12.65 24.05
N TYR A 629 -12.75 -11.74 23.13
CA TYR A 629 -14.13 -11.58 22.70
C TYR A 629 -14.64 -12.79 21.92
N SER A 630 -15.79 -13.31 22.31
CA SER A 630 -16.45 -14.37 21.57
C SER A 630 -17.18 -13.78 20.35
N GLN A 631 -16.61 -13.98 19.18
CA GLN A 631 -17.23 -13.67 17.86
C GLN A 631 -17.69 -12.22 17.69
N ILE A 632 -16.90 -11.25 18.12
CA ILE A 632 -17.24 -9.83 18.13
C ILE A 632 -17.74 -9.33 16.76
N GLU A 633 -17.08 -9.71 15.66
CA GLU A 633 -17.46 -9.26 14.30
C GLU A 633 -18.85 -9.76 13.89
N LEU A 634 -19.24 -10.97 14.28
CA LEU A 634 -20.59 -11.49 14.02
C LEU A 634 -21.66 -10.81 14.90
N ARG A 635 -21.32 -10.46 16.13
CA ARG A 635 -22.19 -9.68 17.03
C ARG A 635 -22.40 -8.25 16.52
N VAL A 636 -21.34 -7.63 16.04
CA VAL A 636 -21.40 -6.33 15.35
C VAL A 636 -22.26 -6.45 14.08
N LEU A 637 -22.08 -7.48 13.27
CA LEU A 637 -22.91 -7.73 12.09
C LEU A 637 -24.40 -7.89 12.46
N ALA A 638 -24.71 -8.68 13.49
CA ALA A 638 -26.08 -8.84 13.96
C ALA A 638 -26.72 -7.50 14.35
N HIS A 639 -25.96 -6.67 15.06
CA HIS A 639 -26.43 -5.36 15.49
C HIS A 639 -26.64 -4.40 14.30
N ILE A 640 -25.64 -4.25 13.42
CA ILE A 640 -25.69 -3.31 12.30
C ILE A 640 -26.73 -3.72 11.25
N SER A 641 -26.85 -5.03 10.97
CA SER A 641 -27.84 -5.55 10.01
C SER A 641 -29.27 -5.57 10.56
N GLY A 642 -29.44 -5.56 11.88
CA GLY A 642 -30.74 -5.73 12.52
C GLY A 642 -31.39 -7.09 12.23
N ASP A 643 -30.61 -8.10 11.83
CA ASP A 643 -31.12 -9.42 11.48
C ASP A 643 -31.71 -10.13 12.70
N LYS A 644 -33.00 -10.41 12.64
CA LYS A 644 -33.76 -10.95 13.78
C LYS A 644 -33.28 -12.33 14.19
N ASN A 645 -32.99 -13.21 13.24
CA ASN A 645 -32.55 -14.57 13.49
C ASN A 645 -31.17 -14.59 14.14
N MET A 646 -30.27 -13.72 13.66
CA MET A 646 -28.94 -13.61 14.22
C MET A 646 -28.95 -12.97 15.61
N ILE A 647 -29.79 -11.95 15.83
CA ILE A 647 -29.98 -11.31 17.14
C ILE A 647 -30.57 -12.31 18.14
N GLU A 648 -31.60 -13.09 17.78
CA GLU A 648 -32.20 -14.11 18.62
C GLU A 648 -31.18 -15.19 19.00
N ALA A 649 -30.37 -15.66 18.03
CA ALA A 649 -29.34 -16.67 18.28
C ALA A 649 -28.34 -16.21 19.34
N PHE A 650 -27.86 -14.97 19.27
CA PHE A 650 -26.93 -14.41 20.27
C PHE A 650 -27.61 -14.15 21.62
N ASN A 651 -28.85 -13.67 21.64
CA ASN A 651 -29.59 -13.39 22.89
C ASN A 651 -29.95 -14.67 23.64
N THR A 652 -30.12 -15.78 22.93
CA THR A 652 -30.38 -17.11 23.55
C THR A 652 -29.09 -17.88 23.84
N ASN A 653 -27.92 -17.24 23.65
CA ASN A 653 -26.59 -17.84 23.82
C ASN A 653 -26.39 -19.14 23.00
N ALA A 654 -27.05 -19.25 21.86
CA ALA A 654 -26.93 -20.41 20.99
C ALA A 654 -25.62 -20.32 20.14
N ASP A 655 -25.04 -21.49 19.83
CA ASP A 655 -23.87 -21.55 18.97
C ASP A 655 -24.23 -21.21 17.52
N ILE A 656 -23.94 -19.96 17.11
CA ILE A 656 -24.24 -19.45 15.77
C ILE A 656 -23.62 -20.31 14.66
N HIS A 657 -22.47 -20.93 14.88
CA HIS A 657 -21.85 -21.82 13.90
C HIS A 657 -22.59 -23.13 13.75
N THR A 658 -23.15 -23.68 14.85
CA THR A 658 -23.97 -24.87 14.82
C THR A 658 -25.33 -24.58 14.19
N ILE A 659 -25.94 -23.44 14.49
CA ILE A 659 -27.18 -23.00 13.84
C ILE A 659 -26.96 -22.84 12.35
N THR A 660 -25.90 -22.10 11.94
CA THR A 660 -25.57 -21.93 10.53
C THR A 660 -25.34 -23.29 9.84
N ALA A 661 -24.64 -24.22 10.50
CA ALA A 661 -24.44 -25.56 9.95
C ALA A 661 -25.76 -26.30 9.74
N SER A 662 -26.64 -26.28 10.72
CA SER A 662 -27.98 -26.86 10.63
C SER A 662 -28.74 -26.34 9.41
N GLN A 663 -28.72 -25.03 9.17
CA GLN A 663 -29.41 -24.38 8.05
C GLN A 663 -28.73 -24.68 6.70
N VAL A 664 -27.41 -24.51 6.62
CA VAL A 664 -26.64 -24.70 5.39
C VAL A 664 -26.66 -26.16 4.91
N PHE A 665 -26.60 -27.11 5.84
CA PHE A 665 -26.64 -28.55 5.52
C PHE A 665 -28.06 -29.13 5.57
N ASN A 666 -29.05 -28.32 5.93
CA ASN A 666 -30.48 -28.75 6.10
C ASN A 666 -30.61 -29.97 7.00
N MET A 667 -30.05 -29.92 8.20
CA MET A 667 -30.02 -30.97 9.21
C MET A 667 -30.49 -30.44 10.56
N PRO A 668 -31.08 -31.25 11.42
CA PRO A 668 -31.34 -30.87 12.80
C PRO A 668 -30.07 -30.47 13.54
N VAL A 669 -30.21 -29.53 14.48
CA VAL A 669 -29.03 -29.00 15.24
C VAL A 669 -28.25 -30.11 15.95
N GLU A 670 -28.95 -31.10 16.45
CA GLU A 670 -28.41 -32.26 17.18
C GLU A 670 -27.59 -33.21 16.29
N MET A 671 -27.77 -33.12 14.96
CA MET A 671 -27.05 -33.94 13.98
C MET A 671 -25.82 -33.21 13.39
N VAL A 672 -25.56 -31.95 13.77
CA VAL A 672 -24.39 -31.18 13.31
C VAL A 672 -23.13 -31.73 13.95
N ASN A 673 -22.24 -32.27 13.14
CA ASN A 673 -20.94 -32.74 13.59
C ASN A 673 -19.87 -31.60 13.55
N SER A 674 -18.70 -31.86 14.15
CA SER A 674 -17.61 -30.90 14.24
C SER A 674 -17.09 -30.39 12.88
N THR A 675 -17.10 -31.25 11.86
CA THR A 675 -16.69 -30.88 10.50
C THR A 675 -17.70 -29.91 9.86
N MET A 676 -18.99 -30.16 10.01
CA MET A 676 -20.06 -29.29 9.54
C MET A 676 -20.00 -27.91 10.24
N ARG A 677 -19.84 -27.92 11.56
CA ARG A 677 -19.68 -26.72 12.37
C ARG A 677 -18.44 -25.90 11.91
N SER A 678 -17.32 -26.56 11.65
CA SER A 678 -16.10 -25.92 11.15
C SER A 678 -16.29 -25.30 9.76
N ARG A 679 -16.99 -25.99 8.85
CA ARG A 679 -17.35 -25.44 7.53
C ARG A 679 -18.30 -24.25 7.66
N ALA A 680 -19.31 -24.33 8.51
CA ALA A 680 -20.21 -23.20 8.78
C ALA A 680 -19.47 -22.00 9.40
N LYS A 681 -18.49 -22.25 10.27
CA LYS A 681 -17.60 -21.19 10.77
C LYS A 681 -16.89 -20.48 9.63
N ALA A 682 -16.36 -21.20 8.65
CA ALA A 682 -15.73 -20.60 7.48
C ALA A 682 -16.73 -19.83 6.60
N VAL A 683 -17.99 -20.29 6.49
CA VAL A 683 -19.07 -19.57 5.80
C VAL A 683 -19.39 -18.26 6.53
N ASN A 684 -19.60 -18.29 7.84
CA ASN A 684 -19.91 -17.13 8.66
C ASN A 684 -18.85 -16.03 8.50
N PHE A 685 -17.58 -16.37 8.71
CA PHE A 685 -16.49 -15.42 8.54
C PHE A 685 -16.29 -15.02 7.08
N GLY A 686 -16.43 -15.96 6.15
CA GLY A 686 -16.34 -15.66 4.73
C GLY A 686 -17.32 -14.60 4.27
N ILE A 687 -18.56 -14.63 4.75
CA ILE A 687 -19.60 -13.64 4.43
C ILE A 687 -19.24 -12.28 5.00
N VAL A 688 -18.80 -12.21 6.27
CA VAL A 688 -18.30 -10.96 6.87
C VAL A 688 -17.20 -10.33 6.02
N TYR A 689 -16.26 -11.15 5.50
CA TYR A 689 -15.18 -10.69 4.65
C TYR A 689 -15.54 -10.54 3.17
N GLY A 690 -16.82 -10.75 2.79
CA GLY A 690 -17.27 -10.63 1.41
C GLY A 690 -16.65 -11.65 0.46
N ILE A 691 -16.42 -12.89 0.94
CA ILE A 691 -15.81 -13.97 0.17
C ILE A 691 -16.71 -14.39 -0.99
N GLY A 692 -16.13 -14.60 -2.18
CA GLY A 692 -16.83 -15.19 -3.31
C GLY A 692 -16.88 -16.72 -3.23
N ALA A 693 -17.84 -17.34 -3.94
CA ALA A 693 -18.04 -18.78 -3.96
C ALA A 693 -16.79 -19.58 -4.33
N TYR A 694 -15.95 -19.06 -5.23
CA TYR A 694 -14.69 -19.70 -5.64
C TYR A 694 -13.68 -19.83 -4.48
N SER A 695 -13.49 -18.75 -3.72
CA SER A 695 -12.58 -18.77 -2.57
C SER A 695 -13.12 -19.62 -1.43
N LEU A 696 -14.43 -19.50 -1.15
CA LEU A 696 -15.08 -20.34 -0.13
C LEU A 696 -14.98 -21.83 -0.47
N ALA A 697 -15.20 -22.19 -1.74
CA ALA A 697 -15.08 -23.58 -2.21
C ALA A 697 -13.72 -24.18 -1.92
N LYS A 698 -12.65 -23.38 -2.13
CA LYS A 698 -11.27 -23.77 -1.84
C LYS A 698 -11.01 -23.94 -0.35
N ASP A 699 -11.52 -23.01 0.48
CA ASP A 699 -11.28 -23.01 1.92
C ASP A 699 -11.94 -24.20 2.63
N ILE A 700 -13.16 -24.53 2.24
CA ILE A 700 -13.92 -25.64 2.86
C ILE A 700 -13.87 -26.96 2.06
N LYS A 701 -13.08 -27.00 0.98
CA LYS A 701 -12.84 -28.17 0.10
C LYS A 701 -14.13 -28.79 -0.45
N VAL A 702 -14.97 -27.94 -1.08
CA VAL A 702 -16.20 -28.32 -1.77
C VAL A 702 -16.18 -27.78 -3.21
N THR A 703 -17.19 -28.15 -4.01
CA THR A 703 -17.33 -27.59 -5.36
C THR A 703 -17.79 -26.14 -5.33
N ASN A 704 -17.48 -25.37 -6.38
CA ASN A 704 -17.94 -23.99 -6.51
C ASN A 704 -19.48 -23.86 -6.49
N LYS A 705 -20.18 -24.89 -7.01
CA LYS A 705 -21.64 -24.95 -7.00
C LYS A 705 -22.21 -25.11 -5.58
N GLU A 706 -21.59 -25.97 -4.78
CA GLU A 706 -21.95 -26.15 -3.37
C GLU A 706 -21.65 -24.89 -2.55
N ALA A 707 -20.49 -24.28 -2.72
CA ALA A 707 -20.15 -23.02 -2.04
C ALA A 707 -21.12 -21.89 -2.40
N SER A 708 -21.52 -21.77 -3.68
CA SER A 708 -22.55 -20.82 -4.11
C SER A 708 -23.89 -21.09 -3.44
N LYS A 709 -24.27 -22.37 -3.30
CA LYS A 709 -25.51 -22.75 -2.60
C LYS A 709 -25.43 -22.38 -1.13
N TYR A 710 -24.31 -22.65 -0.45
CA TYR A 710 -24.13 -22.31 0.96
C TYR A 710 -24.26 -20.81 1.22
N ILE A 711 -23.65 -19.98 0.39
CA ILE A 711 -23.78 -18.50 0.49
C ILE A 711 -25.25 -18.10 0.31
N LYS A 712 -25.93 -18.66 -0.68
CA LYS A 712 -27.33 -18.36 -0.97
C LYS A 712 -28.26 -18.76 0.18
N ASP A 713 -28.11 -19.98 0.72
CA ASP A 713 -28.94 -20.51 1.79
C ASP A 713 -28.69 -19.71 3.09
N TYR A 714 -27.45 -19.33 3.37
CA TYR A 714 -27.07 -18.43 4.48
C TYR A 714 -27.79 -17.08 4.39
N LEU A 715 -27.67 -16.39 3.23
CA LEU A 715 -28.28 -15.08 3.02
C LEU A 715 -29.82 -15.14 3.01
N ALA A 716 -30.38 -16.27 2.59
CA ALA A 716 -31.83 -16.50 2.69
C ALA A 716 -32.32 -16.66 4.14
N HIS A 717 -31.50 -17.30 5.00
CA HIS A 717 -31.80 -17.44 6.42
C HIS A 717 -31.59 -16.14 7.20
N TYR A 718 -30.50 -15.43 6.91
CA TYR A 718 -30.15 -14.14 7.50
C TYR A 718 -30.45 -12.99 6.51
N SER A 719 -31.75 -12.79 6.27
CA SER A 719 -32.21 -11.83 5.25
C SER A 719 -31.84 -10.38 5.56
N GLY A 720 -31.75 -10.00 6.84
CA GLY A 720 -31.28 -8.68 7.26
C GLY A 720 -29.81 -8.45 6.92
N VAL A 721 -29.01 -9.51 6.98
CA VAL A 721 -27.60 -9.46 6.55
C VAL A 721 -27.49 -9.26 5.04
N ASP A 722 -28.30 -9.96 4.24
CA ASP A 722 -28.33 -9.79 2.77
C ASP A 722 -28.73 -8.37 2.38
N GLU A 723 -29.76 -7.82 3.02
CA GLU A 723 -30.20 -6.44 2.82
C GLU A 723 -29.10 -5.43 3.20
N TYR A 724 -28.49 -5.59 4.37
CA TYR A 724 -27.37 -4.76 4.80
C TYR A 724 -26.21 -4.79 3.79
N MET A 725 -25.79 -6.00 3.35
CA MET A 725 -24.65 -6.16 2.41
C MET A 725 -24.90 -5.50 1.05
N LYS A 726 -26.16 -5.38 0.63
CA LYS A 726 -26.54 -4.64 -0.58
C LYS A 726 -26.55 -3.13 -0.33
N ASN A 727 -27.22 -2.70 0.74
CA ASN A 727 -27.44 -1.30 1.06
C ASN A 727 -26.13 -0.57 1.38
N VAL A 728 -25.19 -1.20 2.09
CA VAL A 728 -23.88 -0.58 2.41
C VAL A 728 -23.06 -0.30 1.16
N VAL A 729 -23.11 -1.18 0.14
CA VAL A 729 -22.42 -0.97 -1.13
C VAL A 729 -23.05 0.19 -1.91
N GLU A 730 -24.38 0.25 -1.99
CA GLU A 730 -25.06 1.34 -2.69
C GLU A 730 -24.89 2.68 -1.97
N LYS A 731 -24.90 2.69 -0.63
CA LYS A 731 -24.54 3.87 0.17
C LYS A 731 -23.11 4.30 -0.13
N ALA A 732 -22.16 3.38 -0.13
CA ALA A 732 -20.75 3.67 -0.40
C ALA A 732 -20.50 4.20 -1.83
N LYS A 733 -21.24 3.72 -2.83
CA LYS A 733 -21.17 4.25 -4.22
C LYS A 733 -21.66 5.68 -4.31
N ARG A 734 -22.69 6.04 -3.52
CA ARG A 734 -23.26 7.38 -3.50
C ARG A 734 -22.39 8.36 -2.71
N ASP A 735 -21.95 7.95 -1.52
CA ASP A 735 -21.30 8.82 -0.54
C ASP A 735 -19.76 8.87 -0.72
N GLY A 736 -19.18 7.89 -1.45
CA GLY A 736 -17.75 7.76 -1.70
C GLY A 736 -16.97 7.12 -0.54
N TYR A 737 -17.62 6.81 0.59
CA TYR A 737 -17.00 6.22 1.77
C TYR A 737 -17.95 5.26 2.50
N VAL A 738 -17.38 4.51 3.44
CA VAL A 738 -18.11 3.78 4.49
C VAL A 738 -17.63 4.23 5.86
N GLU A 739 -18.46 3.99 6.88
CA GLU A 739 -18.16 4.42 8.25
C GLU A 739 -18.50 3.35 9.29
N THR A 740 -17.82 3.38 10.44
CA THR A 740 -18.13 2.57 11.60
C THR A 740 -19.30 3.18 12.39
N MET A 741 -19.81 2.47 13.41
CA MET A 741 -20.78 3.02 14.36
C MET A 741 -20.30 4.26 15.12
N PHE A 742 -18.99 4.49 15.15
CA PHE A 742 -18.36 5.60 15.86
C PHE A 742 -17.90 6.73 14.92
N GLY A 743 -18.29 6.67 13.62
CA GLY A 743 -17.97 7.71 12.65
C GLY A 743 -16.58 7.61 12.02
N ARG A 744 -15.83 6.53 12.25
CA ARG A 744 -14.58 6.29 11.54
C ARG A 744 -14.85 6.03 10.07
N ARG A 745 -14.27 6.85 9.18
CA ARG A 745 -14.51 6.77 7.74
C ARG A 745 -13.39 6.06 7.00
N ARG A 746 -13.76 5.41 5.90
CA ARG A 746 -12.84 4.92 4.88
C ARG A 746 -13.37 5.27 3.50
N TYR A 747 -12.64 6.10 2.78
CA TYR A 747 -12.96 6.46 1.40
C TYR A 747 -12.67 5.30 0.45
N LEU A 748 -13.53 5.13 -0.57
CA LEU A 748 -13.54 3.98 -1.48
C LEU A 748 -13.52 4.41 -2.95
N PRO A 749 -12.46 5.07 -3.43
CA PRO A 749 -12.33 5.46 -4.84
C PRO A 749 -12.35 4.24 -5.78
N GLU A 750 -12.07 3.04 -5.26
CA GLU A 750 -12.14 1.79 -6.01
C GLU A 750 -13.53 1.49 -6.58
N LEU A 751 -14.60 1.96 -5.94
CA LEU A 751 -15.99 1.73 -6.37
C LEU A 751 -16.31 2.44 -7.69
N SER A 752 -15.65 3.56 -7.98
CA SER A 752 -15.78 4.33 -9.22
C SER A 752 -14.86 3.86 -10.34
N SER A 753 -14.02 2.83 -10.11
CA SER A 753 -13.04 2.37 -11.09
C SER A 753 -13.70 1.67 -12.29
N GLY A 754 -13.23 1.95 -13.51
CA GLY A 754 -13.59 1.23 -14.73
C GLY A 754 -13.23 -0.26 -14.71
N LYS A 755 -12.29 -0.70 -13.86
CA LYS A 755 -11.83 -2.09 -13.77
C LYS A 755 -12.72 -2.92 -12.83
N HIS A 756 -13.37 -3.96 -13.37
CA HIS A 756 -14.24 -4.86 -12.60
C HIS A 756 -13.56 -5.41 -11.32
N MET A 757 -12.28 -5.81 -11.39
CA MET A 757 -11.56 -6.34 -10.23
C MET A 757 -11.40 -5.30 -9.11
N MET A 758 -11.17 -4.02 -9.46
CA MET A 758 -11.04 -2.94 -8.48
C MET A 758 -12.40 -2.63 -7.86
N ARG A 759 -13.48 -2.55 -8.66
CA ARG A 759 -14.84 -2.37 -8.11
C ARG A 759 -15.22 -3.52 -7.18
N ALA A 760 -14.99 -4.76 -7.59
CA ALA A 760 -15.24 -5.93 -6.76
C ALA A 760 -14.42 -5.91 -5.45
N PHE A 761 -13.19 -5.38 -5.49
CA PHE A 761 -12.39 -5.14 -4.28
C PHE A 761 -13.04 -4.07 -3.41
N GLY A 762 -13.41 -2.91 -3.98
CA GLY A 762 -14.10 -1.83 -3.27
C GLY A 762 -15.40 -2.29 -2.61
N GLU A 763 -16.21 -3.11 -3.31
CA GLU A 763 -17.44 -3.68 -2.75
C GLU A 763 -17.19 -4.62 -1.56
N ARG A 764 -16.11 -5.44 -1.61
CA ARG A 764 -15.72 -6.27 -0.45
C ARG A 764 -15.31 -5.40 0.73
N VAL A 765 -14.52 -4.36 0.48
CA VAL A 765 -14.11 -3.42 1.52
C VAL A 765 -15.32 -2.69 2.12
N ALA A 766 -16.28 -2.28 1.28
CA ALA A 766 -17.51 -1.61 1.73
C ALA A 766 -18.34 -2.48 2.69
N ARG A 767 -18.41 -3.78 2.45
CA ARG A 767 -19.12 -4.74 3.34
C ARG A 767 -18.37 -5.01 4.64
N ASN A 768 -17.04 -5.13 4.56
CA ASN A 768 -16.21 -5.56 5.69
C ASN A 768 -15.85 -4.43 6.65
N MET A 769 -15.48 -3.25 6.12
CA MET A 769 -14.89 -2.17 6.94
C MET A 769 -15.80 -1.67 8.07
N PRO A 770 -17.12 -1.46 7.89
CA PRO A 770 -17.97 -1.04 9.00
C PRO A 770 -18.03 -2.05 10.15
N ILE A 771 -17.95 -3.34 9.84
CA ILE A 771 -17.99 -4.43 10.83
C ILE A 771 -16.63 -4.50 11.56
N GLN A 772 -15.55 -4.65 10.80
CA GLN A 772 -14.22 -4.81 11.35
C GLN A 772 -13.72 -3.55 12.08
N GLY A 773 -14.03 -2.37 11.52
CA GLY A 773 -13.68 -1.11 12.16
C GLY A 773 -14.46 -0.85 13.43
N THR A 774 -15.76 -1.17 13.46
CA THR A 774 -16.56 -1.07 14.69
C THR A 774 -16.05 -2.03 15.77
N ALA A 775 -15.69 -3.26 15.40
CA ALA A 775 -15.07 -4.19 16.34
C ALA A 775 -13.75 -3.64 16.91
N ALA A 776 -12.92 -3.03 16.06
CA ALA A 776 -11.69 -2.39 16.50
C ALA A 776 -11.96 -1.21 17.45
N ASP A 777 -12.94 -0.38 17.17
CA ASP A 777 -13.32 0.75 18.04
C ASP A 777 -13.85 0.24 19.42
N ILE A 778 -14.62 -0.86 19.43
CA ILE A 778 -15.09 -1.50 20.67
C ILE A 778 -13.91 -1.97 21.53
N ILE A 779 -12.92 -2.61 20.92
CA ILE A 779 -11.71 -3.07 21.62
C ILE A 779 -10.93 -1.88 22.20
N LYS A 780 -10.79 -0.80 21.45
CA LYS A 780 -10.15 0.44 21.92
C LYS A 780 -10.86 1.02 23.14
N ILE A 781 -12.19 1.07 23.11
CA ILE A 781 -13.01 1.52 24.25
C ILE A 781 -12.82 0.59 25.46
N ALA A 782 -12.79 -0.73 25.26
CA ALA A 782 -12.51 -1.67 26.31
C ALA A 782 -11.15 -1.47 26.94
N MET A 783 -10.09 -1.25 26.13
CA MET A 783 -8.74 -0.97 26.62
C MET A 783 -8.70 0.27 27.53
N ILE A 784 -9.35 1.35 27.10
CA ILE A 784 -9.44 2.59 27.88
C ILE A 784 -10.15 2.34 29.21
N LYS A 785 -11.32 1.69 29.18
CA LYS A 785 -12.12 1.41 30.39
C LYS A 785 -11.38 0.49 31.36
N VAL A 786 -10.67 -0.52 30.86
CA VAL A 786 -9.87 -1.45 31.67
C VAL A 786 -8.74 -0.69 32.38
N ASP A 787 -7.97 0.17 31.67
CA ASP A 787 -6.90 0.96 32.25
C ASP A 787 -7.43 1.93 33.31
N GLU A 788 -8.53 2.63 33.02
CA GLU A 788 -9.16 3.56 33.93
C GLU A 788 -9.67 2.90 35.23
N ARG A 789 -10.32 1.72 35.06
CA ARG A 789 -10.88 1.00 36.20
C ARG A 789 -9.77 0.40 37.07
N MET A 790 -8.72 -0.18 36.49
CA MET A 790 -7.56 -0.66 37.23
C MET A 790 -6.93 0.50 38.09
N LYS A 791 -6.78 1.70 37.48
CA LYS A 791 -6.29 2.88 38.18
C LYS A 791 -7.25 3.29 39.31
N LYS A 792 -8.55 3.33 39.05
CA LYS A 792 -9.59 3.73 40.05
C LYS A 792 -9.65 2.77 41.22
N GLU A 793 -9.49 1.48 41.01
CA GLU A 793 -9.49 0.46 42.05
C GLU A 793 -8.12 0.31 42.75
N GLY A 794 -7.09 1.07 42.32
CA GLY A 794 -5.76 1.06 42.90
C GLY A 794 -4.99 -0.24 42.67
N LEU A 795 -5.32 -0.99 41.64
CA LEU A 795 -4.67 -2.24 41.28
C LEU A 795 -3.24 -2.01 40.75
N GLN A 796 -2.37 -2.95 41.03
CA GLN A 796 -1.02 -2.98 40.43
C GLN A 796 -0.98 -3.57 39.04
N ALA A 797 -2.03 -4.31 38.66
CA ALA A 797 -2.19 -4.92 37.35
C ALA A 797 -2.06 -3.88 36.21
N ARG A 798 -1.52 -4.33 35.07
CA ARG A 798 -1.27 -3.46 33.90
C ARG A 798 -1.61 -4.19 32.60
N LEU A 799 -2.26 -3.49 31.67
CA LEU A 799 -2.46 -3.96 30.29
C LEU A 799 -1.11 -4.01 29.58
N ILE A 800 -0.78 -5.13 28.94
CA ILE A 800 0.53 -5.33 28.31
C ILE A 800 0.44 -5.64 26.81
N LEU A 801 -0.66 -6.22 26.35
CA LEU A 801 -0.80 -6.60 24.95
C LEU A 801 -2.25 -6.61 24.51
N GLN A 802 -2.47 -6.22 23.27
CA GLN A 802 -3.71 -6.39 22.51
C GLN A 802 -3.39 -7.18 21.23
N VAL A 803 -4.10 -8.31 21.01
CA VAL A 803 -3.94 -9.16 19.82
C VAL A 803 -5.30 -9.50 19.25
N HIS A 804 -5.62 -9.02 18.05
CA HIS A 804 -6.93 -9.23 17.39
C HIS A 804 -8.10 -8.74 18.28
N ASP A 805 -8.82 -9.64 18.90
CA ASP A 805 -9.95 -9.43 19.80
C ASP A 805 -9.65 -9.79 21.27
N GLU A 806 -8.38 -9.96 21.60
CA GLU A 806 -7.83 -10.40 22.88
C GLU A 806 -7.09 -9.28 23.59
N LEU A 807 -7.29 -9.15 24.91
CA LEU A 807 -6.55 -8.26 25.80
C LEU A 807 -5.81 -9.08 26.86
N ILE A 808 -4.53 -8.74 27.10
CA ILE A 808 -3.69 -9.41 28.08
C ILE A 808 -3.23 -8.43 29.13
N VAL A 809 -3.51 -8.76 30.39
CA VAL A 809 -3.12 -7.99 31.58
C VAL A 809 -2.11 -8.80 32.39
N GLU A 810 -1.03 -8.19 32.83
CA GLU A 810 -0.10 -8.73 33.82
C GLU A 810 -0.53 -8.27 35.21
N ALA A 811 -0.81 -9.19 36.13
CA ALA A 811 -1.36 -8.90 37.45
C ALA A 811 -0.61 -9.65 38.56
N PRO A 812 -0.46 -9.07 39.76
CA PRO A 812 0.00 -9.81 40.95
C PRO A 812 -0.91 -11.02 41.20
N GLU A 813 -0.35 -12.13 41.70
CA GLU A 813 -1.08 -13.36 41.98
C GLU A 813 -2.31 -13.14 42.91
N ASN A 814 -2.23 -12.20 43.85
CA ASN A 814 -3.33 -11.84 44.77
C ASN A 814 -4.43 -11.00 44.12
N GLU A 815 -4.19 -10.40 42.94
CA GLU A 815 -5.18 -9.58 42.24
C GLU A 815 -5.87 -10.37 41.08
N LYS A 816 -5.42 -11.58 40.75
CA LYS A 816 -5.82 -12.33 39.55
C LYS A 816 -7.33 -12.51 39.35
N GLU A 817 -8.06 -12.84 40.40
CA GLU A 817 -9.52 -13.05 40.32
C GLU A 817 -10.25 -11.72 40.13
N THR A 818 -9.81 -10.67 40.82
CA THR A 818 -10.37 -9.32 40.66
C THR A 818 -10.13 -8.80 39.25
N VAL A 819 -8.91 -8.97 38.73
CA VAL A 819 -8.54 -8.53 37.39
C VAL A 819 -9.25 -9.33 36.32
N ALA A 820 -9.38 -10.66 36.46
CA ALA A 820 -10.12 -11.48 35.52
C ALA A 820 -11.60 -11.04 35.40
N LYS A 821 -12.23 -10.79 36.54
CA LYS A 821 -13.59 -10.29 36.58
C LYS A 821 -13.73 -8.88 36.00
N LEU A 822 -12.81 -7.97 36.37
CA LEU A 822 -12.78 -6.60 35.87
C LEU A 822 -12.63 -6.59 34.35
N LEU A 823 -11.66 -7.36 33.83
CA LEU A 823 -11.37 -7.43 32.41
C LEU A 823 -12.59 -7.94 31.63
N GLN A 824 -13.21 -9.01 32.09
CA GLN A 824 -14.43 -9.53 31.49
C GLN A 824 -15.58 -8.52 31.52
N GLU A 825 -15.84 -7.89 32.68
CA GLU A 825 -16.92 -6.93 32.83
C GLU A 825 -16.74 -5.70 31.93
N GLU A 826 -15.52 -5.11 31.86
CA GLU A 826 -15.28 -3.95 31.02
C GLU A 826 -15.33 -4.27 29.53
N MET A 827 -14.87 -5.45 29.11
CA MET A 827 -15.01 -5.89 27.73
C MET A 827 -16.49 -6.12 27.37
N GLU A 828 -17.25 -6.80 28.20
CA GLU A 828 -18.68 -7.08 27.93
C GLU A 828 -19.53 -5.80 27.95
N ASN A 829 -19.16 -4.81 28.76
CA ASN A 829 -19.86 -3.53 28.89
C ASN A 829 -19.15 -2.37 28.14
N ALA A 830 -18.25 -2.68 27.23
CA ALA A 830 -17.55 -1.64 26.48
C ALA A 830 -18.52 -0.73 25.74
N VAL A 831 -19.49 -1.32 25.04
CA VAL A 831 -20.58 -0.62 24.36
C VAL A 831 -21.89 -1.43 24.44
N LYS A 832 -23.03 -0.75 24.25
CA LYS A 832 -24.35 -1.40 24.24
C LYS A 832 -24.76 -1.70 22.81
N LEU A 833 -24.86 -3.00 22.47
CA LEU A 833 -25.40 -3.48 21.20
C LEU A 833 -26.81 -4.08 21.40
N SER A 834 -27.47 -4.48 20.31
CA SER A 834 -28.73 -5.27 20.33
C SER A 834 -28.52 -6.73 20.74
N VAL A 835 -27.29 -7.15 20.84
CA VAL A 835 -26.85 -8.47 21.31
C VAL A 835 -25.80 -8.28 22.42
N PRO A 836 -25.69 -9.21 23.39
CA PRO A 836 -24.66 -9.11 24.41
C PRO A 836 -23.26 -9.24 23.77
N LEU A 837 -22.29 -8.46 24.24
CA LEU A 837 -20.88 -8.77 24.07
C LEU A 837 -20.51 -9.80 25.15
N THR A 838 -19.74 -10.81 24.78
CA THR A 838 -19.24 -11.82 25.72
C THR A 838 -17.73 -11.94 25.59
N ALA A 839 -17.05 -12.00 26.71
CA ALA A 839 -15.61 -12.20 26.79
C ALA A 839 -15.30 -13.36 27.74
N ASP A 840 -14.40 -14.23 27.36
CA ASP A 840 -13.95 -15.37 28.15
C ASP A 840 -12.59 -15.04 28.75
N ALA A 841 -12.52 -14.89 30.09
CA ALA A 841 -11.27 -14.62 30.80
C ALA A 841 -10.62 -15.91 31.31
N ALA A 842 -9.31 -16.03 31.16
CA ALA A 842 -8.51 -17.11 31.69
C ALA A 842 -7.22 -16.60 32.35
N VAL A 843 -6.67 -17.35 33.29
CA VAL A 843 -5.47 -17.00 34.04
C VAL A 843 -4.39 -18.02 33.82
N GLY A 844 -3.17 -17.61 33.59
CA GLY A 844 -2.03 -18.49 33.40
C GLY A 844 -0.71 -17.87 33.79
N ARG A 845 0.32 -18.65 33.94
CA ARG A 845 1.68 -18.16 34.18
C ARG A 845 2.32 -17.62 32.90
N THR A 846 1.99 -18.27 31.78
CA THR A 846 2.44 -17.92 30.45
C THR A 846 1.26 -17.59 29.56
N TRP A 847 1.52 -16.92 28.45
CA TRP A 847 0.49 -16.68 27.45
C TRP A 847 -0.12 -17.97 26.87
N TYR A 848 0.69 -19.03 26.80
CA TYR A 848 0.18 -20.37 26.41
C TYR A 848 -0.84 -20.90 27.40
N ASP A 849 -0.57 -20.80 28.71
CA ASP A 849 -1.43 -21.33 29.78
C ASP A 849 -2.71 -20.50 29.96
N ALA A 850 -2.63 -19.18 29.74
CA ALA A 850 -3.77 -18.28 29.80
C ALA A 850 -4.72 -18.41 28.59
N LYS A 851 -4.29 -19.03 27.49
CA LYS A 851 -5.10 -19.28 26.30
C LYS A 851 -5.64 -20.73 26.28
N LYS A 852 -6.84 -20.97 26.73
CA LYS A 852 -7.51 -22.30 26.70
C LYS A 852 -8.32 -22.54 25.44
#